data_f1db7f4025c3845d0486262425866102
#
_entry.id   f1db7f4025c3845d0486262425866102
#
_cell.length_a   1.000
_cell.length_b   1.000
_cell.length_c   1.000
_cell.angle_alpha   90.00
_cell.angle_beta   90.00
_cell.angle_gamma   90.00
#
_symmetry.space_group_name_H-M   'P 1'
#
loop_
_entity.id
_entity.type
_entity.pdbx_description
1 polymer ?
#
loop_
_entity_poly.entity_id
_entity_poly.type
_entity_poly.pdbx_seq_one_letter_code
_entity_poly.pdbx_strand_id
1 'polypeptide(L)'
;MAEPLDWLDDGTPYSPRFGDRYHSEQGGLAQAREVFLHGCGLPAAWAHQPQWRILETGFGFGLNFLTTWAAWRADPQRPRLLHFVSLEAWPVAADDLLRATRVHPALAPLAQELHRHYWGLLPGIHRIALDGGQVLLTLCIGDAQTLLRQQDWTVDSVYLDGFSPQRNPEVWSLHTLKAVARCCRRGTRLATWTVARAVRDDLAQCGFTVAKVPGVPPKRDNLHATFDPRWEPRQAQAASAAHTASAAPGATPAPGTSATPGTGTPACCIVIGAGLAGAAVAASLARRGWQVQVLDQGDAPAAGASGLPAGVFAPHVSVDDSVVSRLSRSGVRATLQAAAQYLQEGTDWQPSGVLQHHVDGKRGLPTDWDAGPGADWSHAAPDVVRAALGIAPGVGATWHRRGGWIRPARLVQALLAQPGVQFHGGQAVARLVRVANSSADLWQALDAQGRVLASAPLVVVATGFGSPQLLAQTDPALARWPLGIVRGQVTGARQADLPWPGPAFPVNGHGNAVPAFVWPDPAPAQTGAAPAAAAADMSWIAGSTFERGPASVWPPAAPEQAAAHHHNLSKLQALLPGSALPWTPLPTPTPAQPPAQEPAPHAAPADAAPLPPSLRHWAGIRCASPDRLPLVGPVDPQALPGLWVSTAMGARGLTLALLCGELLAARLHGEPLPLDSKLAQALDTARMDKPARGDTAAPAKNRGQIGL
;
A
#
# COMPACT_ATOMS: atom_id res chain seq x y z
N MET A 1 1.07 4.53 -22.93
CA MET A 1 1.33 5.89 -23.49
C MET A 1 0.23 6.80 -22.99
N ALA A 2 0.53 8.06 -22.68
CA ALA A 2 -0.50 9.05 -22.36
C ALA A 2 -1.42 9.26 -23.56
N GLU A 3 -2.67 9.67 -23.32
CA GLU A 3 -3.61 10.02 -24.37
C GLU A 3 -3.06 11.19 -25.20
N PRO A 4 -2.97 11.08 -26.55
CA PRO A 4 -2.64 12.22 -27.38
C PRO A 4 -3.76 13.26 -27.33
N LEU A 5 -3.40 14.53 -27.19
CA LEU A 5 -4.35 15.63 -27.04
C LEU A 5 -4.06 16.74 -28.05
N ASP A 6 -5.15 17.25 -28.64
CA ASP A 6 -5.15 18.53 -29.32
C ASP A 6 -5.85 19.58 -28.46
N TRP A 7 -5.45 20.83 -28.60
CA TRP A 7 -6.07 21.96 -27.93
C TRP A 7 -6.67 22.86 -28.99
N LEU A 8 -7.99 22.99 -28.99
CA LEU A 8 -8.72 23.81 -29.94
C LEU A 8 -8.43 25.31 -29.67
N ASP A 9 -8.77 26.19 -30.64
CA ASP A 9 -8.54 27.62 -30.57
C ASP A 9 -9.21 28.28 -29.35
N ASP A 10 -10.32 27.73 -28.87
CA ASP A 10 -11.02 28.15 -27.66
C ASP A 10 -10.42 27.60 -26.37
N GLY A 11 -9.32 26.85 -26.45
CA GLY A 11 -8.65 26.22 -25.32
C GLY A 11 -9.32 24.92 -24.85
N THR A 12 -10.34 24.42 -25.55
CA THR A 12 -10.99 23.15 -25.20
C THR A 12 -10.10 21.97 -25.60
N PRO A 13 -9.85 21.00 -24.69
CA PRO A 13 -9.10 19.81 -25.04
C PRO A 13 -9.93 18.86 -25.89
N TYR A 14 -9.28 18.30 -26.90
CA TYR A 14 -9.87 17.39 -27.88
C TYR A 14 -9.06 16.09 -27.96
N SER A 15 -9.75 14.94 -28.01
CA SER A 15 -9.11 13.64 -28.20
C SER A 15 -9.14 13.27 -29.70
N PRO A 16 -7.99 13.21 -30.38
CA PRO A 16 -7.93 12.68 -31.74
C PRO A 16 -8.32 11.21 -31.84
N ARG A 17 -8.07 10.44 -30.78
CA ARG A 17 -8.44 9.01 -30.71
C ARG A 17 -9.93 8.80 -30.83
N PHE A 18 -10.71 9.58 -30.09
CA PHE A 18 -12.17 9.46 -30.04
C PHE A 18 -12.87 10.42 -30.98
N GLY A 19 -12.16 11.41 -31.52
CA GLY A 19 -12.75 12.44 -32.39
C GLY A 19 -13.80 13.27 -31.63
N ASP A 20 -13.58 13.55 -30.34
CA ASP A 20 -14.56 14.22 -29.47
C ASP A 20 -13.87 15.19 -28.49
N ARG A 21 -14.64 16.15 -27.97
CA ARG A 21 -14.19 17.13 -26.96
C ARG A 21 -14.37 16.55 -25.56
N TYR A 22 -13.48 16.89 -24.64
CA TYR A 22 -13.59 16.46 -23.24
C TYR A 22 -14.74 17.14 -22.49
N HIS A 23 -15.14 18.34 -22.89
CA HIS A 23 -16.27 19.07 -22.31
C HIS A 23 -16.87 20.05 -23.33
N SER A 24 -18.06 20.57 -23.01
CA SER A 24 -18.72 21.58 -23.83
C SER A 24 -17.96 22.92 -23.81
N GLU A 25 -18.22 23.78 -24.82
CA GLU A 25 -17.66 25.12 -24.93
C GLU A 25 -17.97 26.02 -23.71
N GLN A 26 -19.04 25.76 -23.00
CA GLN A 26 -19.42 26.52 -21.78
C GLN A 26 -18.62 26.10 -20.53
N GLY A 27 -17.69 25.15 -20.66
CA GLY A 27 -16.76 24.73 -19.62
C GLY A 27 -17.19 23.48 -18.85
N GLY A 28 -16.19 22.68 -18.48
CA GLY A 28 -16.39 21.41 -17.78
C GLY A 28 -16.80 21.56 -16.32
N LEU A 29 -16.50 22.71 -15.67
CA LEU A 29 -16.81 22.90 -14.24
C LEU A 29 -18.31 22.95 -13.96
N ALA A 30 -19.08 23.63 -14.80
CA ALA A 30 -20.54 23.66 -14.68
C ALA A 30 -21.14 22.26 -14.84
N GLN A 31 -20.63 21.49 -15.82
CA GLN A 31 -21.03 20.09 -16.02
C GLN A 31 -20.68 19.24 -14.79
N ALA A 32 -19.46 19.34 -14.26
CA ALA A 32 -19.04 18.58 -13.10
C ALA A 32 -19.91 18.86 -11.87
N ARG A 33 -20.28 20.12 -11.66
CA ARG A 33 -21.11 20.53 -10.52
C ARG A 33 -22.56 20.16 -10.70
N GLU A 34 -23.19 20.59 -11.81
CA GLU A 34 -24.64 20.50 -11.97
C GLU A 34 -25.09 19.10 -12.42
N VAL A 35 -24.35 18.47 -13.36
CA VAL A 35 -24.74 17.16 -13.87
C VAL A 35 -24.38 16.07 -12.87
N PHE A 36 -23.15 16.04 -12.37
CA PHE A 36 -22.65 14.91 -11.59
C PHE A 36 -22.82 15.11 -10.08
N LEU A 37 -22.26 16.16 -9.51
CA LEU A 37 -22.32 16.40 -8.06
C LEU A 37 -23.79 16.61 -7.60
N HIS A 38 -24.45 17.64 -8.11
CA HIS A 38 -25.84 17.91 -7.77
C HIS A 38 -26.80 16.86 -8.31
N GLY A 39 -26.52 16.28 -9.49
CA GLY A 39 -27.31 15.19 -10.07
C GLY A 39 -27.37 13.94 -9.18
N CYS A 40 -26.32 13.66 -8.41
CA CYS A 40 -26.32 12.63 -7.38
C CYS A 40 -26.82 13.13 -6.01
N GLY A 41 -27.28 14.39 -5.92
CA GLY A 41 -27.82 14.98 -4.70
C GLY A 41 -26.77 15.35 -3.67
N LEU A 42 -25.52 15.53 -4.09
CA LEU A 42 -24.43 15.96 -3.21
C LEU A 42 -24.40 17.49 -3.12
N PRO A 43 -24.02 18.05 -1.97
CA PRO A 43 -23.52 17.41 -0.76
C PRO A 43 -24.60 16.85 0.19
N ALA A 44 -25.85 17.19 0.04
CA ALA A 44 -26.91 16.83 0.99
C ALA A 44 -27.01 15.31 1.27
N ALA A 45 -26.80 14.48 0.24
CA ALA A 45 -26.92 13.03 0.38
C ALA A 45 -25.84 12.36 1.24
N TRP A 46 -24.65 12.96 1.35
CA TRP A 46 -23.57 12.42 2.20
C TRP A 46 -23.53 13.00 3.61
N ALA A 47 -24.41 14.00 3.92
CA ALA A 47 -24.42 14.63 5.23
C ALA A 47 -24.54 13.61 6.36
N HIS A 48 -23.67 13.74 7.37
CA HIS A 48 -23.62 12.85 8.54
C HIS A 48 -23.30 11.38 8.26
N GLN A 49 -22.95 11.01 7.02
CA GLN A 49 -22.51 9.65 6.71
C GLN A 49 -21.05 9.45 7.17
N PRO A 50 -20.68 8.26 7.69
CA PRO A 50 -19.30 8.00 8.09
C PRO A 50 -18.34 7.98 6.88
N GLN A 51 -18.84 7.57 5.72
CA GLN A 51 -18.11 7.51 4.46
C GLN A 51 -19.04 7.66 3.27
N TRP A 52 -18.52 8.12 2.13
CA TRP A 52 -19.23 8.17 0.87
C TRP A 52 -18.39 7.62 -0.26
N ARG A 53 -18.97 6.81 -1.13
CA ARG A 53 -18.28 6.09 -2.20
C ARG A 53 -18.86 6.51 -3.53
N ILE A 54 -18.02 7.02 -4.40
CA ILE A 54 -18.37 7.46 -5.76
C ILE A 54 -17.63 6.58 -6.76
N LEU A 55 -18.34 6.09 -7.76
CA LEU A 55 -17.79 5.44 -8.95
C LEU A 55 -17.92 6.39 -10.13
N GLU A 56 -16.85 6.60 -10.86
CA GLU A 56 -16.82 7.35 -12.11
C GLU A 56 -16.32 6.48 -13.26
N THR A 57 -16.89 6.66 -14.43
CA THR A 57 -16.39 6.10 -15.68
C THR A 57 -15.80 7.22 -16.54
N GLY A 58 -14.47 7.18 -16.78
CA GLY A 58 -13.77 8.25 -17.51
C GLY A 58 -13.28 9.38 -16.60
N PHE A 59 -12.01 9.29 -16.16
CA PHE A 59 -11.39 10.30 -15.30
C PHE A 59 -11.05 11.59 -16.06
N GLY A 60 -10.61 11.47 -17.29
CA GLY A 60 -10.17 12.59 -18.12
C GLY A 60 -9.16 13.47 -17.40
N PHE A 61 -9.49 14.76 -17.22
CA PHE A 61 -8.66 15.72 -16.47
C PHE A 61 -8.97 15.76 -14.97
N GLY A 62 -9.81 14.85 -14.47
CA GLY A 62 -10.18 14.77 -13.05
C GLY A 62 -11.08 15.92 -12.57
N LEU A 63 -11.78 16.60 -13.45
CA LEU A 63 -12.59 17.78 -13.09
C LEU A 63 -13.77 17.43 -12.19
N ASN A 64 -14.44 16.29 -12.42
CA ASN A 64 -15.49 15.77 -11.55
C ASN A 64 -14.96 15.46 -10.16
N PHE A 65 -13.77 14.83 -10.08
CA PHE A 65 -13.09 14.54 -8.82
C PHE A 65 -12.71 15.82 -8.07
N LEU A 66 -12.05 16.78 -8.73
CA LEU A 66 -11.63 18.05 -8.13
C LEU A 66 -12.82 18.87 -7.62
N THR A 67 -13.92 18.90 -8.38
CA THR A 67 -15.18 19.56 -7.99
C THR A 67 -15.80 18.90 -6.76
N THR A 68 -15.83 17.59 -6.74
CA THR A 68 -16.35 16.80 -5.61
C THR A 68 -15.47 16.97 -4.37
N TRP A 69 -14.16 16.95 -4.53
CA TRP A 69 -13.21 17.16 -3.45
C TRP A 69 -13.31 18.58 -2.86
N ALA A 70 -13.46 19.60 -3.71
CA ALA A 70 -13.69 20.96 -3.26
C ALA A 70 -15.00 21.09 -2.46
N ALA A 71 -16.08 20.47 -2.93
CA ALA A 71 -17.36 20.44 -2.23
C ALA A 71 -17.26 19.70 -0.89
N TRP A 72 -16.53 18.58 -0.84
CA TRP A 72 -16.29 17.83 0.40
C TRP A 72 -15.52 18.67 1.41
N ARG A 73 -14.48 19.40 0.99
CA ARG A 73 -13.71 20.30 1.87
C ARG A 73 -14.56 21.43 2.45
N ALA A 74 -15.47 21.97 1.65
CA ALA A 74 -16.32 23.09 2.03
C ALA A 74 -17.49 22.70 2.95
N ASP A 75 -17.88 21.42 2.99
CA ASP A 75 -19.06 20.97 3.73
C ASP A 75 -18.70 20.60 5.19
N PRO A 76 -19.25 21.31 6.20
CA PRO A 76 -19.05 20.95 7.60
C PRO A 76 -19.71 19.62 8.01
N GLN A 77 -20.70 19.14 7.24
CA GLN A 77 -21.39 17.86 7.47
C GLN A 77 -20.83 16.74 6.63
N ARG A 78 -19.66 16.94 6.01
CA ARG A 78 -19.00 15.96 5.14
C ARG A 78 -18.75 14.62 5.82
N PRO A 79 -18.75 13.53 5.06
CA PRO A 79 -18.32 12.22 5.57
C PRO A 79 -16.86 12.27 6.01
N ARG A 80 -16.52 11.46 7.02
CA ARG A 80 -15.13 11.32 7.48
C ARG A 80 -14.20 10.85 6.36
N LEU A 81 -14.68 9.93 5.50
CA LEU A 81 -13.95 9.41 4.35
C LEU A 81 -14.75 9.61 3.07
N LEU A 82 -14.08 10.13 2.06
CA LEU A 82 -14.54 10.16 0.69
C LEU A 82 -13.72 9.17 -0.15
N HIS A 83 -14.39 8.15 -0.68
CA HIS A 83 -13.82 7.25 -1.67
C HIS A 83 -14.28 7.70 -3.06
N PHE A 84 -13.34 8.03 -3.92
CA PHE A 84 -13.61 8.34 -5.31
C PHE A 84 -12.87 7.34 -6.19
N VAL A 85 -13.60 6.43 -6.80
CA VAL A 85 -13.07 5.40 -7.70
C VAL A 85 -13.34 5.83 -9.12
N SER A 86 -12.32 6.01 -9.93
CA SER A 86 -12.47 6.40 -11.32
C SER A 86 -11.75 5.42 -12.25
N LEU A 87 -12.42 5.07 -13.32
CA LEU A 87 -11.93 4.20 -14.38
C LEU A 87 -11.39 5.06 -15.52
N GLU A 88 -10.19 4.73 -16.02
CA GLU A 88 -9.60 5.44 -17.15
C GLU A 88 -8.76 4.48 -18.00
N ALA A 89 -9.08 4.39 -19.27
CA ALA A 89 -8.32 3.53 -20.18
C ALA A 89 -7.06 4.22 -20.72
N TRP A 90 -7.12 5.52 -20.88
CA TRP A 90 -6.11 6.32 -21.56
C TRP A 90 -5.81 7.59 -20.75
N PRO A 91 -5.03 7.50 -19.66
CA PRO A 91 -4.75 8.66 -18.81
C PRO A 91 -4.07 9.79 -19.59
N VAL A 92 -4.52 11.02 -19.37
CA VAL A 92 -3.84 12.22 -19.92
C VAL A 92 -2.49 12.42 -19.23
N ALA A 93 -1.61 13.23 -19.82
CA ALA A 93 -0.37 13.62 -19.16
C ALA A 93 -0.65 14.52 -17.93
N ALA A 94 0.19 14.43 -16.90
CA ALA A 94 0.02 15.22 -15.68
C ALA A 94 0.00 16.73 -15.92
N ASP A 95 0.85 17.21 -16.83
CA ASP A 95 0.93 18.64 -17.18
C ASP A 95 -0.31 19.12 -17.95
N ASP A 96 -0.93 18.26 -18.76
CA ASP A 96 -2.20 18.55 -19.43
C ASP A 96 -3.35 18.66 -18.44
N LEU A 97 -3.36 17.85 -17.38
CA LEU A 97 -4.32 17.98 -16.28
C LEU A 97 -4.21 19.37 -15.63
N LEU A 98 -2.99 19.83 -15.33
CA LEU A 98 -2.80 21.20 -14.82
C LEU A 98 -3.21 22.26 -15.82
N ARG A 99 -2.90 22.07 -17.12
CA ARG A 99 -3.29 23.01 -18.18
C ARG A 99 -4.80 23.16 -18.27
N ALA A 100 -5.54 22.04 -18.26
CA ALA A 100 -7.01 22.05 -18.31
C ALA A 100 -7.66 22.74 -17.11
N THR A 101 -7.03 22.69 -15.95
CA THR A 101 -7.57 23.27 -14.71
C THR A 101 -7.22 24.73 -14.51
N ARG A 102 -6.31 25.33 -15.30
CA ARG A 102 -5.90 26.75 -15.18
C ARG A 102 -7.06 27.73 -15.29
N VAL A 103 -8.08 27.40 -16.08
CA VAL A 103 -9.28 28.24 -16.24
C VAL A 103 -10.22 28.20 -15.02
N HIS A 104 -9.90 27.42 -14.00
CA HIS A 104 -10.67 27.24 -12.77
C HIS A 104 -9.84 27.59 -11.52
N PRO A 105 -9.58 28.89 -11.21
CA PRO A 105 -8.69 29.30 -10.11
C PRO A 105 -9.06 28.70 -8.75
N ALA A 106 -10.34 28.48 -8.49
CA ALA A 106 -10.83 27.90 -7.24
C ALA A 106 -10.38 26.44 -7.03
N LEU A 107 -10.06 25.71 -8.10
CA LEU A 107 -9.58 24.33 -8.06
C LEU A 107 -8.05 24.23 -8.14
N ALA A 108 -7.35 25.32 -8.42
CA ALA A 108 -5.90 25.31 -8.66
C ALA A 108 -5.08 24.65 -7.53
N PRO A 109 -5.33 24.91 -6.22
CA PRO A 109 -4.58 24.25 -5.15
C PRO A 109 -4.79 22.73 -5.13
N LEU A 110 -6.03 22.28 -5.39
CA LEU A 110 -6.36 20.83 -5.43
C LEU A 110 -5.74 20.16 -6.66
N ALA A 111 -5.78 20.85 -7.80
CA ALA A 111 -5.16 20.36 -9.03
C ALA A 111 -3.63 20.22 -8.88
N GLN A 112 -2.97 21.16 -8.23
CA GLN A 112 -1.54 21.09 -7.92
C GLN A 112 -1.23 19.91 -6.96
N GLU A 113 -2.08 19.69 -5.96
CA GLU A 113 -1.90 18.56 -5.05
C GLU A 113 -2.10 17.22 -5.78
N LEU A 114 -3.15 17.11 -6.60
CA LEU A 114 -3.37 15.92 -7.43
C LEU A 114 -2.18 15.67 -8.37
N HIS A 115 -1.68 16.69 -9.05
CA HIS A 115 -0.55 16.60 -9.99
C HIS A 115 0.71 15.99 -9.35
N ARG A 116 1.03 16.35 -8.09
CA ARG A 116 2.19 15.77 -7.38
C ARG A 116 2.10 14.24 -7.23
N HIS A 117 0.90 13.67 -7.28
CA HIS A 117 0.64 12.25 -7.10
C HIS A 117 0.22 11.52 -8.38
N TYR A 118 -0.04 12.27 -9.46
CA TYR A 118 -0.52 11.76 -10.75
C TYR A 118 0.66 11.38 -11.67
N TRP A 119 1.31 10.27 -11.35
CA TRP A 119 2.49 9.76 -12.06
C TRP A 119 2.53 8.22 -12.02
N GLY A 120 3.26 7.60 -12.96
CA GLY A 120 3.52 6.16 -12.99
C GLY A 120 2.25 5.31 -13.08
N LEU A 121 1.26 5.77 -13.84
CA LEU A 121 -0.06 5.16 -13.97
C LEU A 121 -0.02 3.99 -14.97
N LEU A 122 0.64 2.90 -14.58
CA LEU A 122 0.63 1.63 -15.30
C LEU A 122 -0.77 0.97 -15.22
N PRO A 123 -1.12 0.03 -16.12
CA PRO A 123 -2.38 -0.72 -15.99
C PRO A 123 -2.54 -1.34 -14.60
N GLY A 124 -3.72 -1.18 -13.99
CA GLY A 124 -4.04 -1.64 -12.64
C GLY A 124 -4.63 -0.56 -11.74
N ILE A 125 -4.57 -0.77 -10.42
CA ILE A 125 -5.16 0.11 -9.42
C ILE A 125 -4.10 0.98 -8.76
N HIS A 126 -4.38 2.29 -8.70
CA HIS A 126 -3.52 3.29 -8.06
C HIS A 126 -4.30 4.03 -6.98
N ARG A 127 -3.98 3.80 -5.71
CA ARG A 127 -4.56 4.53 -4.58
C ARG A 127 -3.74 5.79 -4.30
N ILE A 128 -4.40 6.94 -4.32
CA ILE A 128 -3.86 8.25 -3.95
C ILE A 128 -4.62 8.75 -2.73
N ALA A 129 -3.92 8.97 -1.62
CA ALA A 129 -4.47 9.49 -0.39
C ALA A 129 -4.22 11.00 -0.31
N LEU A 130 -5.27 11.76 -0.09
CA LEU A 130 -5.31 13.23 -0.06
C LEU A 130 -5.99 13.70 1.22
N ASP A 131 -5.84 14.96 1.59
CA ASP A 131 -6.40 15.52 2.84
C ASP A 131 -6.12 14.65 4.08
N GLY A 132 -4.85 14.33 4.30
CA GLY A 132 -4.48 13.50 5.45
C GLY A 132 -4.99 12.05 5.37
N GLY A 133 -5.35 11.58 4.17
CA GLY A 133 -5.92 10.26 3.93
C GLY A 133 -7.43 10.17 4.16
N GLN A 134 -8.13 11.30 4.24
CA GLN A 134 -9.59 11.34 4.32
C GLN A 134 -10.27 11.33 2.95
N VAL A 135 -9.56 11.75 1.90
CA VAL A 135 -10.00 11.65 0.50
C VAL A 135 -9.13 10.61 -0.20
N LEU A 136 -9.75 9.53 -0.64
CA LEU A 136 -9.09 8.37 -1.22
C LEU A 136 -9.48 8.25 -2.70
N LEU A 137 -8.65 8.81 -3.58
CA LEU A 137 -8.80 8.63 -5.02
C LEU A 137 -8.20 7.27 -5.42
N THR A 138 -9.00 6.45 -6.08
CA THR A 138 -8.59 5.16 -6.65
C THR A 138 -8.70 5.23 -8.17
N LEU A 139 -7.58 5.42 -8.85
CA LEU A 139 -7.53 5.37 -10.30
C LEU A 139 -7.36 3.93 -10.77
N CYS A 140 -8.31 3.44 -11.55
CA CYS A 140 -8.31 2.12 -12.15
C CYS A 140 -7.95 2.25 -13.63
N ILE A 141 -6.70 1.96 -13.99
CA ILE A 141 -6.18 2.16 -15.34
C ILE A 141 -6.37 0.89 -16.17
N GLY A 142 -7.19 0.99 -17.22
CA GLY A 142 -7.48 -0.11 -18.14
C GLY A 142 -8.95 -0.18 -18.55
N ASP A 143 -9.35 -1.29 -19.15
CA ASP A 143 -10.72 -1.54 -19.60
C ASP A 143 -11.74 -1.54 -18.45
N ALA A 144 -12.74 -0.67 -18.55
CA ALA A 144 -13.72 -0.44 -17.49
C ALA A 144 -14.50 -1.71 -17.12
N GLN A 145 -14.96 -2.49 -18.12
CA GLN A 145 -15.72 -3.71 -17.89
C GLN A 145 -14.88 -4.77 -17.15
N THR A 146 -13.64 -4.95 -17.57
CA THR A 146 -12.71 -5.91 -16.97
C THR A 146 -12.39 -5.54 -15.52
N LEU A 147 -12.11 -4.26 -15.27
CA LEU A 147 -11.76 -3.78 -13.94
C LEU A 147 -12.95 -3.84 -12.98
N LEU A 148 -14.15 -3.44 -13.40
CA LEU A 148 -15.35 -3.49 -12.56
C LEU A 148 -15.76 -4.92 -12.19
N ARG A 149 -15.57 -5.89 -13.11
CA ARG A 149 -15.89 -7.30 -12.82
C ARG A 149 -15.02 -7.92 -11.72
N GLN A 150 -13.88 -7.33 -11.44
CA GLN A 150 -12.95 -7.80 -10.41
C GLN A 150 -13.20 -7.16 -9.03
N GLN A 151 -14.26 -6.35 -8.89
CA GLN A 151 -14.55 -5.63 -7.66
C GLN A 151 -15.77 -6.22 -6.92
N ASP A 152 -15.67 -6.23 -5.58
CA ASP A 152 -16.72 -6.78 -4.69
C ASP A 152 -17.25 -5.72 -3.69
N TRP A 153 -17.02 -4.43 -3.97
CA TRP A 153 -17.50 -3.31 -3.15
C TRP A 153 -18.70 -2.62 -3.78
N THR A 154 -19.41 -1.85 -2.96
CA THR A 154 -20.60 -1.09 -3.40
C THR A 154 -20.37 0.41 -3.29
N VAL A 155 -21.11 1.19 -4.11
CA VAL A 155 -21.05 2.65 -4.17
C VAL A 155 -22.38 3.31 -3.84
N ASP A 156 -22.28 4.56 -3.43
CA ASP A 156 -23.40 5.41 -3.05
C ASP A 156 -23.85 6.30 -4.21
N SER A 157 -22.91 6.69 -5.08
CA SER A 157 -23.13 7.50 -6.26
C SER A 157 -22.34 6.98 -7.46
N VAL A 158 -22.90 7.17 -8.67
CA VAL A 158 -22.25 6.87 -9.94
C VAL A 158 -22.25 8.11 -10.82
N TYR A 159 -21.05 8.54 -11.24
CA TYR A 159 -20.84 9.53 -12.28
C TYR A 159 -20.58 8.78 -13.58
N LEU A 160 -21.60 8.59 -14.38
CA LEU A 160 -21.48 7.87 -15.64
C LEU A 160 -21.04 8.85 -16.73
N ASP A 161 -19.73 9.00 -16.87
CA ASP A 161 -19.07 9.95 -17.76
C ASP A 161 -18.23 9.24 -18.83
N GLY A 162 -17.83 9.97 -19.86
CA GLY A 162 -17.03 9.50 -20.97
C GLY A 162 -17.40 10.22 -22.27
N PHE A 163 -16.67 9.97 -23.34
CA PHE A 163 -16.97 10.47 -24.68
C PHE A 163 -18.34 9.97 -25.16
N SER A 164 -18.91 10.64 -26.16
CA SER A 164 -20.27 10.35 -26.61
C SER A 164 -20.45 8.87 -26.97
N PRO A 165 -21.66 8.29 -26.76
CA PRO A 165 -21.94 6.87 -27.04
C PRO A 165 -21.63 6.43 -28.48
N GLN A 166 -21.63 7.37 -29.42
CA GLN A 166 -21.30 7.12 -30.83
C GLN A 166 -19.77 7.03 -31.05
N ARG A 167 -18.97 7.71 -30.21
CA ARG A 167 -17.52 7.79 -30.33
C ARG A 167 -16.81 6.77 -29.44
N ASN A 168 -17.40 6.43 -28.31
CA ASN A 168 -16.88 5.46 -27.36
C ASN A 168 -17.96 4.48 -26.91
N PRO A 169 -18.48 3.61 -27.79
CA PRO A 169 -19.60 2.71 -27.50
C PRO A 169 -19.29 1.70 -26.38
N GLU A 170 -18.03 1.38 -26.11
CA GLU A 170 -17.61 0.36 -25.15
C GLU A 170 -17.98 0.72 -23.73
N VAL A 171 -17.76 1.98 -23.31
CA VAL A 171 -18.11 2.48 -21.98
C VAL A 171 -19.62 2.48 -21.75
N TRP A 172 -20.40 2.70 -22.82
CA TRP A 172 -21.88 2.77 -22.78
C TRP A 172 -22.55 1.43 -23.08
N SER A 173 -21.77 0.37 -23.29
CA SER A 173 -22.35 -0.95 -23.62
C SER A 173 -23.14 -1.51 -22.45
N LEU A 174 -24.18 -2.31 -22.75
CA LEU A 174 -24.97 -3.03 -21.75
C LEU A 174 -24.08 -3.87 -20.81
N HIS A 175 -22.95 -4.39 -21.30
CA HIS A 175 -22.03 -5.18 -20.49
C HIS A 175 -21.30 -4.33 -19.45
N THR A 176 -20.87 -3.13 -19.82
CA THR A 176 -20.26 -2.15 -18.90
C THR A 176 -21.30 -1.66 -17.90
N LEU A 177 -22.52 -1.32 -18.35
CA LEU A 177 -23.60 -0.87 -17.46
C LEU A 177 -24.02 -1.97 -16.47
N LYS A 178 -24.03 -3.24 -16.86
CA LYS A 178 -24.22 -4.38 -15.93
C LYS A 178 -23.10 -4.48 -14.91
N ALA A 179 -21.85 -4.21 -15.30
CA ALA A 179 -20.73 -4.21 -14.37
C ALA A 179 -20.81 -3.02 -13.39
N VAL A 180 -21.24 -1.85 -13.83
CA VAL A 180 -21.57 -0.69 -12.97
C VAL A 180 -22.69 -1.04 -11.99
N ALA A 181 -23.81 -1.60 -12.49
CA ALA A 181 -24.96 -1.99 -11.66
C ALA A 181 -24.58 -3.00 -10.56
N ARG A 182 -23.62 -3.88 -10.82
CA ARG A 182 -23.07 -4.81 -9.82
C ARG A 182 -22.41 -4.11 -8.64
N CYS A 183 -21.85 -2.95 -8.86
CA CYS A 183 -21.23 -2.11 -7.82
C CYS A 183 -22.27 -1.22 -7.11
N CYS A 184 -23.55 -1.23 -7.52
CA CYS A 184 -24.61 -0.44 -6.91
C CYS A 184 -25.35 -1.21 -5.81
N ARG A 185 -25.85 -0.47 -4.82
CA ARG A 185 -26.82 -0.93 -3.84
C ARG A 185 -28.15 -0.20 -4.05
N ARG A 186 -29.24 -0.74 -3.52
CA ARG A 186 -30.55 -0.06 -3.60
C ARG A 186 -30.43 1.37 -3.08
N GLY A 187 -30.93 2.32 -3.86
CA GLY A 187 -30.81 3.75 -3.56
C GLY A 187 -29.56 4.44 -4.10
N THR A 188 -28.59 3.70 -4.69
CA THR A 188 -27.44 4.33 -5.39
C THR A 188 -27.95 5.27 -6.47
N ARG A 189 -27.49 6.53 -6.44
CA ARG A 189 -27.83 7.55 -7.43
C ARG A 189 -26.82 7.56 -8.56
N LEU A 190 -27.32 7.70 -9.79
CA LEU A 190 -26.51 7.81 -10.99
C LEU A 190 -26.86 9.09 -11.74
N ALA A 191 -25.86 9.81 -12.21
CA ALA A 191 -26.03 10.98 -13.06
C ALA A 191 -25.17 10.87 -14.32
N THR A 192 -25.68 11.36 -15.45
CA THR A 192 -24.97 11.43 -16.73
C THR A 192 -25.50 12.54 -17.61
N TRP A 193 -24.59 13.10 -18.41
CA TRP A 193 -24.91 14.14 -19.37
C TRP A 193 -25.59 13.62 -20.64
N THR A 194 -25.51 12.31 -20.93
CA THR A 194 -26.11 11.72 -22.14
C THR A 194 -27.56 11.36 -21.93
N VAL A 195 -28.40 11.64 -22.93
CA VAL A 195 -29.81 11.27 -22.96
C VAL A 195 -30.15 10.23 -24.05
N ALA A 196 -29.10 9.59 -24.58
CA ALA A 196 -29.23 8.60 -25.63
C ALA A 196 -30.26 7.51 -25.27
N ARG A 197 -31.15 7.16 -26.19
CA ARG A 197 -32.23 6.20 -25.94
C ARG A 197 -31.66 4.84 -25.52
N ALA A 198 -30.66 4.34 -26.24
CA ALA A 198 -30.04 3.05 -25.92
C ALA A 198 -29.52 3.02 -24.48
N VAL A 199 -28.83 4.07 -24.04
CA VAL A 199 -28.29 4.16 -22.65
C VAL A 199 -29.41 4.14 -21.61
N ARG A 200 -30.55 4.83 -21.89
CA ARG A 200 -31.70 4.82 -20.98
C ARG A 200 -32.34 3.43 -20.89
N ASP A 201 -32.54 2.78 -22.04
CA ASP A 201 -33.14 1.46 -22.11
C ASP A 201 -32.26 0.41 -21.44
N ASP A 202 -30.94 0.50 -21.63
CA ASP A 202 -29.94 -0.38 -20.99
C ASP A 202 -29.83 -0.16 -19.48
N LEU A 203 -29.86 1.11 -19.01
CA LEU A 203 -29.92 1.41 -17.59
C LEU A 203 -31.19 0.86 -16.93
N ALA A 204 -32.33 1.02 -17.58
CA ALA A 204 -33.57 0.45 -17.08
C ALA A 204 -33.52 -1.09 -17.03
N GLN A 205 -32.92 -1.74 -18.04
CA GLN A 205 -32.67 -3.18 -18.04
C GLN A 205 -31.73 -3.62 -16.90
N CYS A 206 -30.77 -2.77 -16.50
CA CYS A 206 -29.87 -3.02 -15.40
C CYS A 206 -30.48 -2.79 -14.01
N GLY A 207 -31.74 -2.35 -13.94
CA GLY A 207 -32.46 -2.14 -12.67
C GLY A 207 -32.45 -0.70 -12.16
N PHE A 208 -32.14 0.27 -13.02
CA PHE A 208 -32.26 1.68 -12.67
C PHE A 208 -33.61 2.25 -13.07
N THR A 209 -34.21 3.04 -12.20
CA THR A 209 -35.32 3.94 -12.55
C THR A 209 -34.73 5.23 -13.11
N VAL A 210 -34.96 5.50 -14.39
CA VAL A 210 -34.31 6.59 -15.13
C VAL A 210 -35.27 7.74 -15.38
N ALA A 211 -34.83 8.97 -15.12
CA ALA A 211 -35.60 10.20 -15.36
C ALA A 211 -34.75 11.20 -16.18
N LYS A 212 -35.41 11.87 -17.14
CA LYS A 212 -34.85 13.06 -17.78
C LYS A 212 -35.08 14.26 -16.89
N VAL A 213 -34.05 15.08 -16.76
CA VAL A 213 -34.09 16.33 -15.99
C VAL A 213 -33.55 17.48 -16.84
N PRO A 214 -33.86 18.76 -16.51
CA PRO A 214 -33.30 19.90 -17.22
C PRO A 214 -31.76 19.81 -17.26
N GLY A 215 -31.20 20.02 -18.45
CA GLY A 215 -29.77 19.93 -18.68
C GLY A 215 -29.01 21.23 -18.43
N VAL A 216 -27.69 21.14 -18.43
CA VAL A 216 -26.80 22.29 -18.44
C VAL A 216 -26.60 22.74 -19.91
N PRO A 217 -26.87 24.02 -20.23
CA PRO A 217 -26.64 24.51 -21.60
C PRO A 217 -25.24 24.13 -22.13
N PRO A 218 -25.11 23.84 -23.42
CA PRO A 218 -26.12 23.89 -24.49
C PRO A 218 -27.04 22.68 -24.53
N LYS A 219 -26.95 21.71 -23.61
CA LYS A 219 -27.81 20.54 -23.58
C LYS A 219 -29.14 20.83 -22.91
N ARG A 220 -30.23 20.39 -23.56
CA ARG A 220 -31.58 20.57 -23.05
C ARG A 220 -31.88 19.69 -21.84
N ASP A 221 -31.40 18.45 -21.88
CA ASP A 221 -31.73 17.42 -20.89
C ASP A 221 -30.46 16.69 -20.46
N ASN A 222 -30.45 16.22 -19.18
CA ASN A 222 -29.53 15.24 -18.60
C ASN A 222 -30.33 14.02 -18.11
N LEU A 223 -29.63 12.97 -17.64
CA LEU A 223 -30.28 11.85 -16.97
C LEU A 223 -29.86 11.75 -15.51
N HIS A 224 -30.87 11.58 -14.66
CA HIS A 224 -30.69 11.05 -13.32
C HIS A 224 -31.29 9.66 -13.23
N ALA A 225 -30.67 8.77 -12.47
CA ALA A 225 -31.20 7.45 -12.24
C ALA A 225 -30.97 7.00 -10.79
N THR A 226 -31.86 6.14 -10.31
CA THR A 226 -31.73 5.51 -9.00
C THR A 226 -31.76 4.00 -9.19
N PHE A 227 -30.81 3.31 -8.60
CA PHE A 227 -30.77 1.85 -8.64
C PHE A 227 -31.85 1.28 -7.73
N ASP A 228 -32.87 0.70 -8.32
CA ASP A 228 -34.03 0.10 -7.65
C ASP A 228 -34.42 -1.20 -8.35
N PRO A 229 -33.57 -2.24 -8.29
CA PRO A 229 -33.79 -3.50 -8.98
C PRO A 229 -35.00 -4.25 -8.39
N ARG A 230 -35.71 -5.01 -9.23
CA ARG A 230 -36.82 -5.85 -8.80
C ARG A 230 -36.41 -6.94 -7.81
N TRP A 231 -35.20 -7.41 -7.87
CA TRP A 231 -34.61 -8.35 -6.94
C TRP A 231 -33.10 -8.06 -6.80
N GLU A 232 -32.55 -8.39 -5.65
CA GLU A 232 -31.11 -8.24 -5.36
C GLU A 232 -30.46 -9.60 -5.18
N PRO A 233 -29.20 -9.80 -5.63
CA PRO A 233 -28.44 -10.98 -5.31
C PRO A 233 -28.32 -11.16 -3.78
N ARG A 234 -28.32 -12.40 -3.30
CA ARG A 234 -28.24 -12.71 -1.85
C ARG A 234 -27.05 -12.06 -1.15
N GLN A 235 -25.94 -11.89 -1.84
CA GLN A 235 -24.74 -11.21 -1.30
C GLN A 235 -24.97 -9.71 -1.06
N ALA A 236 -25.73 -9.03 -1.93
CA ALA A 236 -26.07 -7.63 -1.74
C ALA A 236 -27.09 -7.42 -0.60
N GLN A 237 -27.96 -8.40 -0.35
CA GLN A 237 -28.92 -8.38 0.77
C GLN A 237 -28.21 -8.42 2.13
N ALA A 238 -27.15 -9.20 2.27
CA ALA A 238 -26.37 -9.27 3.51
C ALA A 238 -25.65 -7.94 3.80
N ALA A 239 -25.09 -7.29 2.78
CA ALA A 239 -24.44 -5.98 2.89
C ALA A 239 -25.45 -4.85 3.17
N SER A 240 -26.65 -4.92 2.57
CA SER A 240 -27.74 -3.94 2.76
C SER A 240 -28.36 -4.02 4.15
N ALA A 241 -28.59 -5.22 4.70
CA ALA A 241 -29.13 -5.41 6.03
C ALA A 241 -28.21 -4.82 7.12
N ALA A 242 -26.90 -4.92 6.92
CA ALA A 242 -25.93 -4.30 7.81
C ALA A 242 -25.95 -2.75 7.76
N HIS A 243 -26.38 -2.16 6.65
CA HIS A 243 -26.44 -0.69 6.46
C HIS A 243 -27.77 -0.08 6.92
N THR A 244 -28.91 -0.77 6.73
CA THR A 244 -30.23 -0.28 7.12
C THR A 244 -30.45 -0.28 8.65
N ALA A 245 -29.73 -1.12 9.39
CA ALA A 245 -29.72 -1.08 10.84
C ALA A 245 -29.09 0.21 11.42
N SER A 246 -28.32 0.95 10.61
CA SER A 246 -27.66 2.22 11.01
C SER A 246 -28.43 3.49 10.57
N ALA A 247 -29.50 3.40 9.75
CA ALA A 247 -30.09 4.55 9.08
C ALA A 247 -31.51 4.94 9.52
N ALA A 248 -31.97 4.53 10.71
CA ALA A 248 -33.23 5.03 11.27
C ALA A 248 -33.02 6.39 11.98
N PRO A 249 -33.56 7.50 11.49
CA PRO A 249 -33.46 8.79 12.16
C PRO A 249 -34.33 8.78 13.42
N GLY A 250 -33.73 8.89 14.59
CA GLY A 250 -34.42 9.16 15.85
C GLY A 250 -34.47 8.04 16.87
N ALA A 251 -33.84 6.93 16.69
CA ALA A 251 -33.69 5.92 17.74
C ALA A 251 -32.38 6.18 18.54
N THR A 252 -32.52 6.66 19.77
CA THR A 252 -31.47 6.54 20.78
C THR A 252 -31.10 5.07 20.89
N PRO A 253 -29.80 4.67 20.76
CA PRO A 253 -29.43 3.27 20.87
C PRO A 253 -29.75 2.79 22.30
N ALA A 254 -30.65 1.84 22.41
CA ALA A 254 -30.83 1.11 23.65
C ALA A 254 -29.52 0.38 23.97
N PRO A 255 -29.02 0.44 25.20
CA PRO A 255 -27.84 -0.32 25.59
C PRO A 255 -28.17 -1.81 25.51
N GLY A 256 -27.63 -2.52 24.54
CA GLY A 256 -27.78 -3.98 24.48
C GLY A 256 -27.94 -4.63 23.10
N THR A 257 -27.90 -3.91 21.97
CA THR A 257 -27.90 -4.57 20.66
C THR A 257 -26.49 -4.89 20.20
N SER A 258 -26.15 -6.17 20.32
CA SER A 258 -24.92 -6.78 19.81
C SER A 258 -24.78 -6.55 18.30
N ALA A 259 -23.86 -5.68 17.91
CA ALA A 259 -23.40 -5.62 16.54
C ALA A 259 -22.60 -6.91 16.26
N THR A 260 -23.05 -7.68 15.29
CA THR A 260 -22.32 -8.87 14.81
C THR A 260 -20.90 -8.44 14.40
N PRO A 261 -19.81 -9.11 14.87
CA PRO A 261 -18.45 -8.80 14.51
C PRO A 261 -18.27 -9.03 12.99
N GLY A 262 -18.21 -7.95 12.20
CA GLY A 262 -18.13 -8.00 10.75
C GLY A 262 -18.74 -6.78 10.04
N THR A 263 -19.55 -6.00 10.73
CA THR A 263 -20.04 -4.71 10.24
C THR A 263 -19.08 -3.64 10.74
N GLY A 264 -18.26 -3.07 9.87
CA GLY A 264 -17.19 -2.11 10.17
C GLY A 264 -17.61 -0.81 10.87
N THR A 265 -18.49 -0.92 11.90
CA THR A 265 -18.84 0.20 12.77
C THR A 265 -17.65 0.49 13.69
N PRO A 266 -17.09 1.70 13.65
CA PRO A 266 -15.97 2.06 14.51
C PRO A 266 -16.28 1.86 15.99
N ALA A 267 -15.42 1.10 16.67
CA ALA A 267 -15.50 0.79 18.09
C ALA A 267 -14.06 0.75 18.65
N CYS A 268 -13.86 0.07 19.79
CA CYS A 268 -12.52 -0.21 20.29
C CYS A 268 -11.91 -1.42 19.56
N CYS A 269 -10.61 -1.36 19.28
CA CYS A 269 -9.85 -2.51 18.81
C CYS A 269 -8.49 -2.61 19.52
N ILE A 270 -7.94 -3.82 19.55
CA ILE A 270 -6.59 -4.08 20.04
C ILE A 270 -5.70 -4.42 18.87
N VAL A 271 -4.53 -3.77 18.79
CA VAL A 271 -3.44 -4.15 17.88
C VAL A 271 -2.29 -4.65 18.75
N ILE A 272 -1.79 -5.85 18.50
CA ILE A 272 -0.70 -6.44 19.25
C ILE A 272 0.56 -6.34 18.43
N GLY A 273 1.54 -5.55 18.90
CA GLY A 273 2.79 -5.24 18.25
C GLY A 273 2.85 -3.81 17.70
N ALA A 274 3.80 -3.01 18.19
CA ALA A 274 4.05 -1.62 17.81
C ALA A 274 5.21 -1.48 16.80
N GLY A 275 5.35 -2.45 15.88
CA GLY A 275 6.21 -2.35 14.72
C GLY A 275 5.50 -1.67 13.54
N LEU A 276 6.16 -1.60 12.35
CA LEU A 276 5.60 -1.01 11.13
C LEU A 276 4.22 -1.59 10.76
N ALA A 277 4.04 -2.90 10.89
CA ALA A 277 2.77 -3.55 10.54
C ALA A 277 1.63 -3.12 11.46
N GLY A 278 1.85 -3.14 12.79
CA GLY A 278 0.84 -2.74 13.75
C GLY A 278 0.54 -1.26 13.73
N ALA A 279 1.57 -0.40 13.59
CA ALA A 279 1.40 1.04 13.49
C ALA A 279 0.62 1.44 12.22
N ALA A 280 0.87 0.78 11.08
CA ALA A 280 0.13 1.01 9.85
C ALA A 280 -1.35 0.62 9.98
N VAL A 281 -1.63 -0.53 10.62
CA VAL A 281 -3.01 -0.96 10.91
C VAL A 281 -3.69 0.02 11.85
N ALA A 282 -3.02 0.40 12.96
CA ALA A 282 -3.57 1.32 13.95
C ALA A 282 -3.96 2.66 13.33
N ALA A 283 -3.05 3.28 12.56
CA ALA A 283 -3.33 4.55 11.87
C ALA A 283 -4.46 4.42 10.84
N SER A 284 -4.52 3.31 10.09
CA SER A 284 -5.58 3.08 9.09
C SER A 284 -6.96 2.88 9.73
N LEU A 285 -7.04 2.19 10.85
CA LEU A 285 -8.29 2.01 11.61
C LEU A 285 -8.71 3.31 12.30
N ALA A 286 -7.78 4.04 12.92
CA ALA A 286 -8.05 5.31 13.60
C ALA A 286 -8.61 6.36 12.63
N ARG A 287 -8.11 6.45 11.40
CA ARG A 287 -8.70 7.32 10.34
C ARG A 287 -10.16 6.99 10.06
N ARG A 288 -10.58 5.74 10.26
CA ARG A 288 -11.96 5.28 10.11
C ARG A 288 -12.80 5.46 11.38
N GLY A 289 -12.21 6.04 12.44
CA GLY A 289 -12.87 6.38 13.69
C GLY A 289 -12.75 5.34 14.79
N TRP A 290 -11.95 4.30 14.61
CA TRP A 290 -11.67 3.33 15.68
C TRP A 290 -10.86 3.95 16.80
N GLN A 291 -11.14 3.53 18.02
CA GLN A 291 -10.27 3.74 19.18
C GLN A 291 -9.33 2.53 19.27
N VAL A 292 -8.06 2.74 19.02
CA VAL A 292 -7.09 1.67 18.86
C VAL A 292 -6.13 1.63 20.03
N GLN A 293 -6.13 0.52 20.78
CA GLN A 293 -5.13 0.24 21.80
C GLN A 293 -4.03 -0.62 21.19
N VAL A 294 -2.80 -0.11 21.17
CA VAL A 294 -1.64 -0.82 20.65
C VAL A 294 -0.82 -1.33 21.82
N LEU A 295 -0.75 -2.66 21.99
CA LEU A 295 0.01 -3.33 23.05
C LEU A 295 1.33 -3.84 22.49
N ASP A 296 2.45 -3.56 23.18
CA ASP A 296 3.77 -4.11 22.82
C ASP A 296 4.54 -4.52 24.06
N GLN A 297 5.32 -5.60 23.95
CA GLN A 297 6.17 -6.07 25.04
C GLN A 297 7.35 -5.12 25.31
N GLY A 298 7.80 -4.37 24.31
CA GLY A 298 8.83 -3.35 24.43
C GLY A 298 8.26 -2.08 25.07
N ASP A 299 9.09 -1.38 25.85
CA ASP A 299 8.72 -0.13 26.52
C ASP A 299 8.50 1.03 25.52
N ALA A 300 9.11 0.96 24.35
CA ALA A 300 9.02 1.96 23.30
C ALA A 300 8.55 1.36 21.98
N PRO A 301 7.89 2.15 21.08
CA PRO A 301 7.54 1.72 19.75
C PRO A 301 8.77 1.31 18.92
N ALA A 302 8.58 0.39 17.98
CA ALA A 302 9.61 -0.11 17.08
C ALA A 302 10.74 -0.89 17.77
N ALA A 303 10.52 -1.47 18.95
CA ALA A 303 11.52 -2.22 19.69
C ALA A 303 12.07 -3.48 18.97
N GLY A 304 11.31 -4.04 18.00
CA GLY A 304 11.70 -5.20 17.18
C GLY A 304 12.40 -4.82 15.86
N ALA A 305 12.12 -5.57 14.81
CA ALA A 305 12.71 -5.37 13.46
C ALA A 305 12.53 -3.95 12.88
N SER A 306 11.55 -3.22 13.35
CA SER A 306 11.28 -1.83 12.95
C SER A 306 12.20 -0.81 13.60
N GLY A 307 13.08 -1.24 14.53
CA GLY A 307 14.14 -0.42 15.11
C GLY A 307 15.39 -0.29 14.22
N LEU A 308 15.37 -0.84 13.00
CA LEU A 308 16.45 -0.65 12.02
C LEU A 308 16.77 0.85 11.89
N PRO A 309 18.05 1.27 12.04
CA PRO A 309 18.41 2.69 12.04
C PRO A 309 17.98 3.46 10.80
N ALA A 310 18.19 2.88 9.62
CA ALA A 310 17.64 3.34 8.34
C ALA A 310 17.43 2.16 7.41
N GLY A 311 16.43 2.21 6.55
CA GLY A 311 16.13 1.16 5.60
C GLY A 311 15.80 1.73 4.22
N VAL A 312 16.14 0.97 3.18
CA VAL A 312 15.83 1.30 1.79
C VAL A 312 14.39 0.89 1.46
N PHE A 313 13.68 1.73 0.76
CA PHE A 313 12.44 1.38 0.06
C PHE A 313 12.57 1.68 -1.42
N ALA A 314 12.20 0.73 -2.26
CA ALA A 314 12.22 0.87 -3.71
C ALA A 314 11.20 -0.10 -4.33
N PRO A 315 10.69 0.19 -5.54
CA PRO A 315 9.88 -0.78 -6.26
C PRO A 315 10.75 -1.97 -6.68
N HIS A 316 10.19 -3.16 -6.62
CA HIS A 316 10.74 -4.31 -7.32
C HIS A 316 10.27 -4.24 -8.78
N VAL A 317 11.15 -4.46 -9.73
CA VAL A 317 10.81 -4.54 -11.16
C VAL A 317 11.34 -5.85 -11.70
N SER A 318 10.51 -6.58 -12.42
CA SER A 318 10.84 -7.83 -13.12
C SER A 318 10.29 -7.79 -14.53
N VAL A 319 10.94 -8.48 -15.45
CA VAL A 319 10.59 -8.50 -16.89
C VAL A 319 9.13 -8.92 -17.13
N ASP A 320 8.60 -9.82 -16.28
CA ASP A 320 7.24 -10.37 -16.35
C ASP A 320 6.19 -9.56 -15.55
N ASP A 321 6.56 -8.40 -15.01
CA ASP A 321 5.72 -7.59 -14.13
C ASP A 321 4.99 -8.41 -13.04
N SER A 322 5.76 -9.22 -12.32
CA SER A 322 5.29 -10.20 -11.33
C SER A 322 4.38 -9.59 -10.25
N VAL A 323 3.67 -10.45 -9.51
CA VAL A 323 2.87 -10.07 -8.34
C VAL A 323 3.69 -9.19 -7.36
N VAL A 324 4.95 -9.56 -7.11
CA VAL A 324 5.84 -8.77 -6.24
C VAL A 324 6.13 -7.40 -6.82
N SER A 325 6.33 -7.28 -8.12
CA SER A 325 6.56 -5.99 -8.81
C SER A 325 5.37 -5.06 -8.65
N ARG A 326 4.18 -5.56 -8.91
CA ARG A 326 2.92 -4.78 -8.81
C ARG A 326 2.61 -4.39 -7.35
N LEU A 327 2.72 -5.32 -6.40
CA LEU A 327 2.55 -5.04 -4.97
C LEU A 327 3.55 -4.01 -4.45
N SER A 328 4.82 -4.14 -4.84
CA SER A 328 5.86 -3.21 -4.37
C SER A 328 5.64 -1.78 -4.88
N ARG A 329 5.18 -1.59 -6.11
CA ARG A 329 4.82 -0.26 -6.63
C ARG A 329 3.68 0.37 -5.83
N SER A 330 2.60 -0.39 -5.59
CA SER A 330 1.49 0.10 -4.76
C SER A 330 1.95 0.44 -3.35
N GLY A 331 2.81 -0.38 -2.76
CA GLY A 331 3.37 -0.17 -1.43
C GLY A 331 4.32 1.04 -1.38
N VAL A 332 5.22 1.19 -2.37
CA VAL A 332 6.11 2.36 -2.47
C VAL A 332 5.31 3.67 -2.60
N ARG A 333 4.23 3.67 -3.39
CA ARG A 333 3.33 4.84 -3.48
C ARG A 333 2.75 5.21 -2.10
N ALA A 334 2.23 4.23 -1.36
CA ALA A 334 1.69 4.46 -0.02
C ALA A 334 2.78 4.96 0.95
N THR A 335 3.99 4.42 0.85
CA THR A 335 5.13 4.80 1.69
C THR A 335 5.60 6.23 1.40
N LEU A 336 5.72 6.61 0.13
CA LEU A 336 6.08 7.97 -0.28
C LEU A 336 5.07 9.00 0.23
N GLN A 337 3.76 8.71 0.10
CA GLN A 337 2.70 9.60 0.58
C GLN A 337 2.75 9.78 2.10
N ALA A 338 2.88 8.68 2.84
CA ALA A 338 2.95 8.74 4.30
C ALA A 338 4.24 9.42 4.79
N ALA A 339 5.38 9.13 4.16
CA ALA A 339 6.64 9.77 4.52
C ALA A 339 6.58 11.29 4.28
N ALA A 340 6.08 11.73 3.13
CA ALA A 340 5.90 13.16 2.83
C ALA A 340 4.90 13.86 3.78
N GLN A 341 3.91 13.12 4.29
CA GLN A 341 2.91 13.67 5.21
C GLN A 341 3.42 13.75 6.66
N TYR A 342 4.19 12.76 7.12
CA TYR A 342 4.46 12.59 8.54
C TYR A 342 5.92 12.77 8.95
N LEU A 343 6.86 12.76 8.00
CA LEU A 343 8.29 12.73 8.29
C LEU A 343 9.01 13.97 7.75
N GLN A 344 10.08 14.35 8.41
CA GLN A 344 10.94 15.44 7.98
C GLN A 344 11.95 14.93 6.95
N GLU A 345 11.87 15.46 5.72
CA GLU A 345 12.83 15.17 4.65
C GLU A 345 14.25 15.62 5.05
N GLY A 346 15.25 14.85 4.64
CA GLY A 346 16.66 15.07 4.99
C GLY A 346 17.06 14.59 6.38
N THR A 347 16.09 14.35 7.28
CA THR A 347 16.36 13.92 8.67
C THR A 347 15.78 12.52 8.94
N ASP A 348 14.49 12.32 8.66
CA ASP A 348 13.80 11.06 8.93
C ASP A 348 13.72 10.16 7.70
N TRP A 349 13.75 10.76 6.53
CA TRP A 349 13.68 10.10 5.23
C TRP A 349 14.25 10.96 4.11
N GLN A 350 14.55 10.32 2.97
CA GLN A 350 14.96 11.02 1.75
C GLN A 350 14.47 10.28 0.52
N PRO A 351 13.70 10.92 -0.37
CA PRO A 351 13.29 10.37 -1.67
C PRO A 351 14.38 10.57 -2.72
N SER A 352 15.59 10.12 -2.41
CA SER A 352 16.81 10.34 -3.20
C SER A 352 16.86 9.55 -4.51
N GLY A 353 15.89 8.65 -4.75
CA GLY A 353 16.06 7.55 -5.67
C GLY A 353 16.92 6.42 -5.06
N VAL A 354 16.98 5.29 -5.76
CA VAL A 354 17.79 4.12 -5.37
C VAL A 354 18.43 3.52 -6.61
N LEU A 355 19.72 3.29 -6.57
CA LEU A 355 20.39 2.49 -7.59
C LEU A 355 20.32 1.01 -7.24
N GLN A 356 19.79 0.20 -8.14
CA GLN A 356 19.86 -1.25 -8.05
C GLN A 356 20.97 -1.78 -8.95
N HIS A 357 22.05 -2.27 -8.34
CA HIS A 357 23.15 -2.92 -9.01
C HIS A 357 22.83 -4.40 -9.22
N HIS A 358 22.83 -4.88 -10.47
CA HIS A 358 22.53 -6.28 -10.81
C HIS A 358 23.76 -7.16 -10.65
N VAL A 359 24.26 -7.31 -9.45
CA VAL A 359 25.48 -8.08 -9.13
C VAL A 359 25.43 -9.52 -9.66
N ASP A 360 24.25 -10.10 -9.74
CA ASP A 360 23.98 -11.47 -10.24
C ASP A 360 23.56 -11.54 -11.72
N GLY A 361 23.52 -10.41 -12.42
CA GLY A 361 23.28 -10.34 -13.86
C GLY A 361 21.88 -10.70 -14.38
N LYS A 362 20.90 -10.95 -13.50
CA LYS A 362 19.63 -11.60 -13.87
C LYS A 362 18.39 -10.70 -13.93
N ARG A 363 18.55 -9.37 -13.90
CA ARG A 363 17.40 -8.46 -13.79
C ARG A 363 17.34 -7.51 -14.97
N GLY A 364 16.14 -7.29 -15.51
CA GLY A 364 15.86 -6.35 -16.58
C GLY A 364 14.53 -5.64 -16.36
N LEU A 365 14.28 -4.63 -17.17
CA LEU A 365 13.00 -3.94 -17.23
C LEU A 365 12.07 -4.67 -18.20
N PRO A 366 10.74 -4.58 -18.06
CA PRO A 366 9.79 -5.05 -19.05
C PRO A 366 10.01 -4.36 -20.41
N THR A 367 9.59 -5.01 -21.49
CA THR A 367 9.60 -4.42 -22.84
C THR A 367 8.78 -3.13 -22.84
N ASP A 368 9.24 -2.12 -23.56
CA ASP A 368 8.62 -0.80 -23.70
C ASP A 368 8.38 -0.03 -22.37
N TRP A 369 9.06 -0.46 -21.30
CA TRP A 369 8.94 0.16 -19.98
C TRP A 369 9.28 1.64 -19.98
N ASP A 370 10.38 2.01 -20.64
CA ASP A 370 10.89 3.38 -20.70
C ASP A 370 10.08 4.27 -21.67
N ALA A 371 9.31 3.67 -22.56
CA ALA A 371 8.45 4.41 -23.53
C ALA A 371 7.09 4.83 -22.92
N GLY A 372 6.83 4.47 -21.68
CA GLY A 372 5.55 4.70 -21.02
C GLY A 372 5.68 5.11 -19.54
N PRO A 373 4.59 5.00 -18.77
CA PRO A 373 4.56 5.38 -17.36
C PRO A 373 5.48 4.52 -16.47
N GLY A 374 6.09 3.48 -17.00
CA GLY A 374 7.14 2.70 -16.33
C GLY A 374 8.39 3.53 -16.02
N ALA A 375 8.75 4.47 -16.91
CA ALA A 375 9.88 5.37 -16.72
C ALA A 375 9.77 6.27 -15.47
N ASP A 376 8.54 6.57 -15.03
CA ASP A 376 8.31 7.30 -13.78
C ASP A 376 8.73 6.51 -12.53
N TRP A 377 8.75 5.19 -12.65
CA TRP A 377 9.16 4.30 -11.58
C TRP A 377 10.64 4.00 -11.62
N SER A 378 11.12 3.55 -12.78
CA SER A 378 12.47 3.03 -12.92
C SER A 378 12.92 3.10 -14.37
N HIS A 379 14.22 3.27 -14.59
CA HIS A 379 14.85 3.22 -15.91
C HIS A 379 16.26 2.61 -15.81
N ALA A 380 16.86 2.26 -16.91
CA ALA A 380 18.26 1.85 -16.95
C ALA A 380 19.15 2.95 -16.34
N ALA A 381 20.07 2.58 -15.46
CA ALA A 381 20.94 3.57 -14.83
C ALA A 381 21.84 4.24 -15.90
N PRO A 382 22.01 5.57 -15.87
CA PRO A 382 22.90 6.28 -16.79
C PRO A 382 24.33 5.75 -16.72
N ASP A 383 25.01 5.70 -17.86
CA ASP A 383 26.39 5.18 -17.94
C ASP A 383 27.36 5.96 -17.05
N VAL A 384 27.19 7.28 -16.92
CA VAL A 384 27.99 8.12 -16.03
C VAL A 384 27.86 7.68 -14.56
N VAL A 385 26.66 7.30 -14.12
CA VAL A 385 26.42 6.81 -12.75
C VAL A 385 27.06 5.43 -12.57
N ARG A 386 26.92 4.53 -13.55
CA ARG A 386 27.54 3.20 -13.53
C ARG A 386 29.06 3.29 -13.47
N ALA A 387 29.65 4.11 -14.33
CA ALA A 387 31.10 4.32 -14.38
C ALA A 387 31.65 4.92 -13.07
N ALA A 388 30.95 5.91 -12.49
CA ALA A 388 31.34 6.52 -11.21
C ALA A 388 31.37 5.52 -10.04
N LEU A 389 30.57 4.44 -10.11
CA LEU A 389 30.53 3.37 -9.11
C LEU A 389 31.43 2.17 -9.46
N GLY A 390 32.17 2.23 -10.56
CA GLY A 390 33.03 1.15 -11.03
C GLY A 390 32.27 -0.09 -11.51
N ILE A 391 30.98 0.05 -11.86
CA ILE A 391 30.17 -1.05 -12.39
C ILE A 391 30.67 -1.39 -13.79
N ALA A 392 31.13 -2.62 -13.98
CA ALA A 392 31.76 -3.08 -15.21
C ALA A 392 30.81 -2.93 -16.42
N PRO A 393 31.34 -2.66 -17.62
CA PRO A 393 30.57 -2.70 -18.86
C PRO A 393 29.85 -4.04 -19.01
N GLY A 394 28.56 -4.00 -19.38
CA GLY A 394 27.71 -5.19 -19.53
C GLY A 394 27.02 -5.67 -18.25
N VAL A 395 27.43 -5.19 -17.07
CA VAL A 395 26.65 -5.42 -15.84
C VAL A 395 25.51 -4.43 -15.76
N GLY A 396 24.28 -4.94 -15.61
CA GLY A 396 23.08 -4.12 -15.55
C GLY A 396 22.97 -3.32 -14.26
N ALA A 397 22.38 -2.14 -14.34
CA ALA A 397 21.93 -1.39 -13.17
C ALA A 397 20.63 -0.65 -13.50
N THR A 398 19.73 -0.58 -12.54
CA THR A 398 18.44 0.12 -12.65
C THR A 398 18.39 1.29 -11.68
N TRP A 399 17.96 2.44 -12.16
CA TRP A 399 17.66 3.59 -11.32
C TRP A 399 16.18 3.61 -10.97
N HIS A 400 15.85 3.48 -9.69
CA HIS A 400 14.50 3.63 -9.18
C HIS A 400 14.26 5.08 -8.76
N ARG A 401 13.56 5.84 -9.58
CA ARG A 401 13.23 7.26 -9.29
C ARG A 401 12.35 7.40 -8.05
N ARG A 402 11.47 6.43 -7.85
CA ARG A 402 10.49 6.38 -6.74
C ARG A 402 10.99 5.43 -5.65
N GLY A 403 12.07 5.83 -5.02
CA GLY A 403 12.69 5.11 -3.93
C GLY A 403 13.52 6.05 -3.07
N GLY A 404 14.10 5.51 -2.01
CA GLY A 404 14.91 6.26 -1.08
C GLY A 404 15.18 5.49 0.21
N TRP A 405 15.45 6.20 1.29
CA TRP A 405 15.60 5.62 2.60
C TRP A 405 14.67 6.27 3.63
N ILE A 406 14.33 5.51 4.67
CA ILE A 406 13.50 5.95 5.80
C ILE A 406 14.11 5.41 7.09
N ARG A 407 13.99 6.15 8.19
CA ARG A 407 14.18 5.69 9.57
C ARG A 407 12.87 5.04 10.05
N PRO A 408 12.77 3.70 10.11
CA PRO A 408 11.48 3.04 10.33
C PRO A 408 10.84 3.40 11.67
N ALA A 409 11.66 3.57 12.71
CA ALA A 409 11.18 3.95 14.04
C ALA A 409 10.46 5.30 14.05
N ARG A 410 10.92 6.28 13.24
CA ARG A 410 10.28 7.59 13.10
C ARG A 410 8.90 7.49 12.43
N LEU A 411 8.81 6.65 11.39
CA LEU A 411 7.53 6.37 10.74
C LEU A 411 6.56 5.69 11.69
N VAL A 412 7.01 4.69 12.46
CA VAL A 412 6.18 4.02 13.47
C VAL A 412 5.66 5.02 14.51
N GLN A 413 6.54 5.86 15.07
CA GLN A 413 6.16 6.90 16.05
C GLN A 413 5.10 7.85 15.49
N ALA A 414 5.29 8.33 14.26
CA ALA A 414 4.36 9.24 13.60
C ALA A 414 2.98 8.60 13.33
N LEU A 415 2.96 7.33 12.97
CA LEU A 415 1.72 6.57 12.76
C LEU A 415 0.98 6.30 14.07
N LEU A 416 1.70 6.01 15.16
CA LEU A 416 1.11 5.78 16.48
C LEU A 416 0.66 7.09 17.17
N ALA A 417 1.18 8.24 16.75
CA ALA A 417 0.76 9.54 17.23
C ALA A 417 -0.56 10.06 16.61
N GLN A 418 -1.19 9.27 15.72
CA GLN A 418 -2.44 9.68 15.10
C GLN A 418 -3.60 9.72 16.12
N PRO A 419 -4.55 10.68 15.99
CA PRO A 419 -5.72 10.73 16.85
C PRO A 419 -6.51 9.41 16.86
N GLY A 420 -6.89 8.94 18.05
CA GLY A 420 -7.58 7.66 18.23
C GLY A 420 -6.67 6.45 18.44
N VAL A 421 -5.35 6.62 18.43
CA VAL A 421 -4.37 5.57 18.76
C VAL A 421 -3.78 5.79 20.13
N GLN A 422 -3.74 4.75 20.95
CA GLN A 422 -3.10 4.73 22.27
C GLN A 422 -2.07 3.61 22.33
N PHE A 423 -0.81 3.98 22.57
CA PHE A 423 0.28 3.01 22.73
C PHE A 423 0.47 2.65 24.21
N HIS A 424 0.61 1.36 24.47
CA HIS A 424 0.89 0.78 25.79
C HIS A 424 2.13 -0.12 25.69
N GLY A 425 3.28 0.39 26.12
CA GLY A 425 4.54 -0.35 26.21
C GLY A 425 4.61 -1.24 27.46
N GLY A 426 5.55 -2.19 27.47
CA GLY A 426 5.71 -3.15 28.56
C GLY A 426 4.53 -4.13 28.74
N GLN A 427 3.66 -4.27 27.73
CA GLN A 427 2.48 -5.12 27.76
C GLN A 427 2.69 -6.36 26.89
N ALA A 428 3.31 -7.39 27.45
CA ALA A 428 3.56 -8.66 26.78
C ALA A 428 2.28 -9.51 26.74
N VAL A 429 1.62 -9.58 25.59
CA VAL A 429 0.45 -10.45 25.40
C VAL A 429 0.93 -11.89 25.20
N ALA A 430 0.53 -12.78 26.11
CA ALA A 430 0.87 -14.20 26.07
C ALA A 430 -0.23 -15.05 25.42
N ARG A 431 -1.50 -14.66 25.58
CA ARG A 431 -2.64 -15.43 25.08
C ARG A 431 -3.83 -14.53 24.74
N LEU A 432 -4.62 -14.96 23.76
CA LEU A 432 -5.92 -14.37 23.39
C LEU A 432 -7.03 -15.34 23.80
N VAL A 433 -8.07 -14.83 24.42
CA VAL A 433 -9.24 -15.61 24.82
C VAL A 433 -10.50 -14.92 24.34
N ARG A 434 -11.39 -15.67 23.71
CA ARG A 434 -12.71 -15.17 23.35
C ARG A 434 -13.65 -15.39 24.50
N VAL A 435 -14.33 -14.35 24.94
CA VAL A 435 -15.31 -14.37 26.00
C VAL A 435 -16.68 -14.07 25.41
N ALA A 436 -17.56 -15.08 25.43
CA ALA A 436 -18.95 -14.87 25.06
C ALA A 436 -19.63 -14.06 26.17
N ASN A 437 -20.12 -12.89 25.85
CA ASN A 437 -20.91 -12.07 26.78
C ASN A 437 -22.32 -11.91 26.22
N SER A 438 -23.31 -11.72 27.11
CA SER A 438 -24.73 -11.56 26.72
C SER A 438 -25.01 -10.38 25.76
N SER A 439 -24.06 -9.45 25.63
CA SER A 439 -24.19 -8.27 24.77
C SER A 439 -23.25 -8.23 23.56
N ALA A 440 -22.11 -8.90 23.59
CA ALA A 440 -21.18 -9.01 22.46
C ALA A 440 -20.06 -10.02 22.76
N ASP A 441 -19.59 -10.72 21.72
CA ASP A 441 -18.36 -11.51 21.81
C ASP A 441 -17.15 -10.57 21.87
N LEU A 442 -16.33 -10.70 22.90
CA LEU A 442 -15.12 -9.90 23.09
C LEU A 442 -13.88 -10.80 23.12
N TRP A 443 -12.81 -10.29 22.56
CA TRP A 443 -11.48 -10.83 22.74
C TRP A 443 -10.81 -10.17 23.93
N GLN A 444 -10.14 -10.96 24.76
CA GLN A 444 -9.28 -10.50 25.85
C GLN A 444 -7.83 -10.84 25.54
N ALA A 445 -6.96 -9.83 25.62
CA ALA A 445 -5.51 -10.00 25.58
C ALA A 445 -5.01 -10.19 27.01
N LEU A 446 -4.36 -11.34 27.28
CA LEU A 446 -3.87 -11.71 28.60
C LEU A 446 -2.34 -11.78 28.62
N ASP A 447 -1.74 -11.39 29.76
CA ASP A 447 -0.33 -11.62 30.04
C ASP A 447 -0.05 -13.09 30.47
N ALA A 448 1.21 -13.39 30.76
CA ALA A 448 1.64 -14.72 31.19
C ALA A 448 1.05 -15.15 32.54
N GLN A 449 0.62 -14.20 33.40
CA GLN A 449 -0.02 -14.44 34.69
C GLN A 449 -1.54 -14.56 34.56
N GLY A 450 -2.10 -14.43 33.34
CA GLY A 450 -3.54 -14.48 33.10
C GLY A 450 -4.29 -13.19 33.42
N ARG A 451 -3.60 -12.09 33.68
CA ARG A 451 -4.18 -10.77 33.87
C ARG A 451 -4.66 -10.23 32.52
N VAL A 452 -5.87 -9.69 32.47
CA VAL A 452 -6.42 -9.02 31.28
C VAL A 452 -5.76 -7.68 31.10
N LEU A 453 -5.07 -7.49 29.96
CA LEU A 453 -4.42 -6.25 29.57
C LEU A 453 -5.38 -5.32 28.82
N ALA A 454 -6.22 -5.88 27.95
CA ALA A 454 -7.23 -5.15 27.20
C ALA A 454 -8.34 -6.09 26.71
N SER A 455 -9.51 -5.51 26.40
CA SER A 455 -10.66 -6.24 25.83
C SER A 455 -11.28 -5.45 24.67
N ALA A 456 -11.54 -6.10 23.53
CA ALA A 456 -12.18 -5.47 22.37
C ALA A 456 -12.86 -6.51 21.47
N PRO A 457 -13.85 -6.11 20.64
CA PRO A 457 -14.49 -6.99 19.66
C PRO A 457 -13.58 -7.34 18.48
N LEU A 458 -12.54 -6.54 18.24
CA LEU A 458 -11.58 -6.71 17.15
C LEU A 458 -10.15 -6.76 17.71
N VAL A 459 -9.40 -7.78 17.32
CA VAL A 459 -7.97 -7.92 17.63
C VAL A 459 -7.19 -8.13 16.35
N VAL A 460 -6.08 -7.41 16.19
CA VAL A 460 -5.15 -7.59 15.08
C VAL A 460 -3.78 -7.99 15.62
N VAL A 461 -3.32 -9.20 15.24
CA VAL A 461 -1.98 -9.69 15.58
C VAL A 461 -0.97 -9.19 14.57
N ALA A 462 -0.02 -8.37 15.02
CA ALA A 462 1.04 -7.76 14.24
C ALA A 462 2.43 -7.92 14.89
N THR A 463 2.63 -9.00 15.65
CA THR A 463 3.79 -9.26 16.51
C THR A 463 5.03 -9.77 15.76
N GLY A 464 5.03 -9.70 14.43
CA GLY A 464 6.17 -10.14 13.62
C GLY A 464 6.54 -11.60 13.92
N PHE A 465 7.75 -11.85 14.41
CA PHE A 465 8.22 -13.22 14.73
C PHE A 465 7.47 -13.88 15.91
N GLY A 466 6.81 -13.11 16.75
CA GLY A 466 5.94 -13.65 17.81
C GLY A 466 4.57 -14.12 17.34
N SER A 467 4.18 -13.80 16.10
CA SER A 467 2.85 -14.16 15.57
C SER A 467 2.56 -15.65 15.56
N PRO A 468 3.49 -16.55 15.11
CA PRO A 468 3.23 -17.98 15.13
C PRO A 468 2.92 -18.52 16.52
N GLN A 469 3.68 -18.09 17.52
CA GLN A 469 3.49 -18.55 18.89
C GLN A 469 2.17 -18.08 19.50
N LEU A 470 1.85 -16.79 19.35
CA LEU A 470 0.60 -16.22 19.89
C LEU A 470 -0.63 -16.83 19.22
N LEU A 471 -0.60 -17.03 17.90
CA LEU A 471 -1.68 -17.68 17.18
C LEU A 471 -1.86 -19.15 17.59
N ALA A 472 -0.76 -19.91 17.71
CA ALA A 472 -0.81 -21.31 18.12
C ALA A 472 -1.33 -21.50 19.56
N GLN A 473 -1.08 -20.53 20.45
CA GLN A 473 -1.64 -20.54 21.81
C GLN A 473 -3.12 -20.15 21.85
N THR A 474 -3.59 -19.42 20.85
CA THR A 474 -5.01 -19.06 20.71
C THR A 474 -5.81 -20.21 20.12
N ASP A 475 -5.29 -20.83 19.06
CA ASP A 475 -5.81 -22.04 18.43
C ASP A 475 -4.65 -22.92 17.94
N PRO A 476 -4.46 -24.14 18.49
CA PRO A 476 -3.41 -25.07 18.09
C PRO A 476 -3.41 -25.41 16.60
N ALA A 477 -4.56 -25.32 15.92
CA ALA A 477 -4.62 -25.54 14.47
C ALA A 477 -3.80 -24.53 13.67
N LEU A 478 -3.58 -23.31 14.21
CA LEU A 478 -2.79 -22.26 13.59
C LEU A 478 -1.28 -22.46 13.69
N ALA A 479 -0.81 -23.42 14.50
CA ALA A 479 0.60 -23.80 14.54
C ALA A 479 1.12 -24.33 13.19
N ARG A 480 0.21 -24.77 12.30
CA ARG A 480 0.55 -25.22 10.94
C ARG A 480 0.97 -24.11 9.97
N TRP A 481 0.70 -22.84 10.31
CA TRP A 481 1.10 -21.73 9.41
C TRP A 481 2.62 -21.68 9.30
N PRO A 482 3.19 -21.86 8.10
CA PRO A 482 4.63 -22.02 7.91
C PRO A 482 5.36 -20.66 7.92
N LEU A 483 5.23 -19.95 9.02
CA LEU A 483 5.90 -18.66 9.22
C LEU A 483 7.32 -18.87 9.73
N GLY A 484 8.29 -18.40 8.96
CA GLY A 484 9.70 -18.53 9.26
C GLY A 484 10.30 -17.31 9.92
N ILE A 485 11.33 -17.54 10.72
CA ILE A 485 12.12 -16.51 11.39
C ILE A 485 13.40 -16.28 10.59
N VAL A 486 13.71 -15.00 10.35
CA VAL A 486 14.95 -14.60 9.68
C VAL A 486 15.64 -13.52 10.51
N ARG A 487 16.79 -13.86 11.10
CA ARG A 487 17.68 -12.93 11.77
C ARG A 487 18.50 -12.16 10.73
N GLY A 488 18.83 -10.89 11.00
CA GLY A 488 19.71 -10.11 10.14
C GLY A 488 20.41 -9.01 10.92
N GLN A 489 21.69 -8.82 10.63
CA GLN A 489 22.51 -7.76 11.16
C GLN A 489 22.95 -6.81 10.04
N VAL A 490 22.93 -5.51 10.32
CA VAL A 490 23.57 -4.48 9.49
C VAL A 490 24.84 -3.99 10.16
N THR A 491 25.76 -3.48 9.35
CA THR A 491 27.04 -2.88 9.74
C THR A 491 27.04 -1.42 9.33
N GLY A 492 27.61 -0.54 10.13
CA GLY A 492 27.75 0.88 9.77
C GLY A 492 28.74 1.61 10.65
N ALA A 493 28.89 2.90 10.42
CA ALA A 493 29.75 3.77 11.21
C ALA A 493 29.27 5.22 11.14
N ARG A 494 29.75 6.09 12.05
CA ARG A 494 29.66 7.54 11.85
C ARG A 494 30.60 7.96 10.73
N GLN A 495 30.19 8.91 9.91
CA GLN A 495 31.03 9.40 8.81
C GLN A 495 32.30 10.12 9.31
N ALA A 496 32.27 10.69 10.53
CA ALA A 496 33.44 11.28 11.17
C ALA A 496 34.51 10.23 11.52
N ASP A 497 34.08 9.01 11.89
CA ASP A 497 34.99 7.93 12.29
C ASP A 497 35.45 7.08 11.10
N LEU A 498 34.55 6.83 10.18
CA LEU A 498 34.75 6.05 8.98
C LEU A 498 33.91 6.64 7.83
N PRO A 499 34.52 7.44 6.93
CA PRO A 499 33.81 8.11 5.85
C PRO A 499 33.08 7.15 4.94
N TRP A 500 31.89 7.58 4.45
CA TRP A 500 31.12 6.84 3.47
C TRP A 500 31.86 6.81 2.12
N PRO A 501 32.12 5.62 1.56
CA PRO A 501 32.92 5.50 0.33
C PRO A 501 32.10 5.56 -0.96
N GLY A 502 30.77 5.74 -0.87
CA GLY A 502 29.84 5.61 -1.98
C GLY A 502 29.09 6.91 -2.33
N PRO A 503 28.04 6.79 -3.16
CA PRO A 503 27.25 7.94 -3.62
C PRO A 503 26.34 8.48 -2.52
N ALA A 504 25.79 9.67 -2.75
CA ALA A 504 24.84 10.32 -1.82
C ALA A 504 23.42 9.72 -1.82
N PHE A 505 23.21 8.61 -2.51
CA PHE A 505 21.94 7.89 -2.60
C PHE A 505 22.12 6.41 -2.24
N PRO A 506 21.05 5.71 -1.82
CA PRO A 506 21.12 4.30 -1.49
C PRO A 506 21.44 3.42 -2.71
N VAL A 507 22.22 2.38 -2.46
CA VAL A 507 22.50 1.32 -3.45
C VAL A 507 21.92 0.01 -2.95
N ASN A 508 21.19 -0.69 -3.82
CA ASN A 508 20.56 -1.98 -3.57
C ASN A 508 21.10 -3.02 -4.57
N GLY A 509 21.15 -4.27 -4.17
CA GLY A 509 21.61 -5.39 -5.00
C GLY A 509 21.68 -6.65 -4.17
N HIS A 510 22.87 -7.22 -4.00
CA HIS A 510 23.11 -8.32 -3.07
C HIS A 510 23.32 -7.79 -1.63
N GLY A 511 22.31 -7.08 -1.12
CA GLY A 511 22.32 -6.29 0.10
C GLY A 511 21.88 -4.86 -0.19
N ASN A 512 21.93 -4.00 0.83
CA ASN A 512 21.57 -2.59 0.74
C ASN A 512 22.67 -1.74 1.40
N ALA A 513 22.83 -0.52 0.90
CA ALA A 513 23.66 0.50 1.54
C ALA A 513 22.90 1.83 1.59
N VAL A 514 22.90 2.49 2.75
CA VAL A 514 22.30 3.81 2.98
C VAL A 514 23.38 4.78 3.39
N PRO A 515 23.57 5.91 2.66
CA PRO A 515 24.74 6.77 2.81
C PRO A 515 24.71 7.65 4.04
N ALA A 516 23.68 8.44 4.26
CA ALA A 516 23.73 9.53 5.21
C ALA A 516 22.42 9.66 5.99
N PHE A 517 22.45 9.35 7.26
CA PHE A 517 21.34 9.50 8.19
C PHE A 517 21.85 9.65 9.63
N VAL A 518 21.01 10.10 10.55
CA VAL A 518 21.37 10.18 11.97
C VAL A 518 21.09 8.83 12.62
N TRP A 519 22.16 8.15 13.08
CA TRP A 519 22.02 6.91 13.84
C TRP A 519 21.58 7.24 15.27
N PRO A 520 20.43 6.73 15.73
CA PRO A 520 19.97 7.01 17.08
C PRO A 520 20.95 6.41 18.10
N ASP A 521 21.45 7.23 19.00
CA ASP A 521 22.17 6.72 20.17
C ASP A 521 21.16 6.11 21.18
N PRO A 522 21.55 5.08 21.93
CA PRO A 522 20.69 4.45 22.94
C PRO A 522 20.52 5.31 24.21
N ALA A 523 20.49 6.63 24.10
CA ALA A 523 20.32 7.53 25.24
C ALA A 523 18.84 7.72 25.63
N PRO A 524 18.54 8.01 26.92
CA PRO A 524 17.17 8.13 27.41
C PRO A 524 16.42 9.26 26.72
N ALA A 525 15.13 9.01 26.47
CA ALA A 525 14.19 9.99 25.92
C ALA A 525 14.15 11.25 26.80
N GLN A 526 14.85 12.30 26.41
CA GLN A 526 14.64 13.64 26.94
C GLN A 526 13.88 14.46 25.91
N THR A 527 12.78 15.01 26.39
CA THR A 527 11.88 15.95 25.75
C THR A 527 12.63 17.20 25.27
N GLY A 528 12.66 17.41 23.95
CA GLY A 528 13.17 18.62 23.35
C GLY A 528 13.30 18.46 21.83
N ALA A 529 12.99 19.52 21.07
CA ALA A 529 13.17 19.56 19.62
C ALA A 529 14.60 19.13 19.27
N ALA A 530 14.75 18.14 18.40
CA ALA A 530 16.05 17.69 17.94
C ALA A 530 16.77 18.86 17.25
N PRO A 531 18.01 19.22 17.66
CA PRO A 531 18.79 20.22 16.93
C PRO A 531 19.07 19.69 15.51
N ALA A 532 19.17 20.58 14.55
CA ALA A 532 19.63 20.23 13.20
C ALA A 532 20.97 19.47 13.35
N ALA A 533 20.99 18.19 12.91
CA ALA A 533 22.16 17.34 13.08
C ALA A 533 23.35 17.97 12.37
N ALA A 534 24.43 18.20 13.10
CA ALA A 534 25.68 18.63 12.50
C ALA A 534 26.20 17.53 11.54
N ALA A 535 26.88 17.89 10.47
CA ALA A 535 27.43 16.92 9.50
C ALA A 535 28.30 15.82 10.16
N ALA A 536 28.88 16.11 11.32
CA ALA A 536 29.67 15.18 12.13
C ALA A 536 28.85 14.01 12.73
N ASP A 537 27.52 14.13 12.86
CA ASP A 537 26.65 13.10 13.43
C ASP A 537 26.05 12.15 12.39
N MET A 538 26.34 12.39 11.11
CA MET A 538 25.83 11.54 10.03
C MET A 538 26.51 10.17 10.05
N SER A 539 25.74 9.14 9.78
CA SER A 539 26.16 7.75 9.75
C SER A 539 25.78 7.09 8.44
N TRP A 540 26.38 5.97 8.13
CA TRP A 540 26.00 5.08 7.03
C TRP A 540 25.78 3.66 7.54
N ILE A 541 25.01 2.86 6.81
CA ILE A 541 24.85 1.41 7.05
C ILE A 541 24.92 0.64 5.74
N ALA A 542 25.37 -0.62 5.86
CA ALA A 542 25.38 -1.63 4.80
C ALA A 542 24.96 -3.00 5.34
N GLY A 543 24.43 -3.85 4.50
CA GLY A 543 24.03 -5.22 4.82
C GLY A 543 22.69 -5.58 4.19
N SER A 544 22.03 -6.62 4.67
CA SER A 544 22.18 -7.33 5.94
C SER A 544 22.59 -8.79 5.73
N THR A 545 22.91 -9.46 6.83
CA THR A 545 22.92 -10.92 6.87
C THR A 545 21.50 -11.48 6.82
N PHE A 546 21.34 -12.76 6.42
CA PHE A 546 20.08 -13.49 6.35
C PHE A 546 20.27 -14.87 6.98
N GLU A 547 19.99 -15.00 8.25
CA GLU A 547 20.20 -16.21 9.00
C GLU A 547 18.85 -16.86 9.32
N ARG A 548 18.66 -18.10 8.90
CA ARG A 548 17.49 -18.90 9.25
C ARG A 548 17.85 -19.85 10.36
N GLY A 549 17.02 -19.95 11.39
CA GLY A 549 17.26 -20.84 12.54
C GLY A 549 16.37 -20.48 13.73
N PRO A 550 16.44 -21.27 14.81
CA PRO A 550 15.66 -20.99 16.01
C PRO A 550 16.08 -19.64 16.61
N ALA A 551 15.09 -18.86 17.04
CA ALA A 551 15.28 -17.56 17.69
C ALA A 551 15.99 -17.66 19.08
N SER A 552 16.39 -18.85 19.49
CA SER A 552 16.90 -19.16 20.82
C SER A 552 18.27 -18.53 21.16
N VAL A 553 18.94 -17.94 20.17
CA VAL A 553 20.23 -17.27 20.34
C VAL A 553 20.08 -15.79 20.00
N TRP A 554 19.53 -15.02 20.93
CA TRP A 554 19.38 -13.58 20.79
C TRP A 554 19.77 -12.88 22.11
N PRO A 555 20.59 -11.84 22.11
CA PRO A 555 21.32 -11.23 20.97
C PRO A 555 22.47 -12.11 20.43
N PRO A 556 22.95 -11.88 19.16
CA PRO A 556 24.07 -12.64 18.62
C PRO A 556 25.33 -12.46 19.45
N ALA A 557 26.12 -13.54 19.61
CA ALA A 557 27.40 -13.50 20.35
C ALA A 557 28.48 -12.63 19.62
N ALA A 558 29.47 -12.12 20.34
CA ALA A 558 30.50 -11.27 19.77
C ALA A 558 31.24 -11.88 18.54
N PRO A 559 31.58 -13.18 18.49
CA PRO A 559 32.14 -13.81 17.28
C PRO A 559 31.20 -13.79 16.07
N GLU A 560 29.90 -14.00 16.31
CA GLU A 560 28.88 -13.94 15.24
C GLU A 560 28.70 -12.51 14.73
N GLN A 561 28.76 -11.51 15.61
CA GLN A 561 28.71 -10.09 15.24
C GLN A 561 29.92 -9.71 14.35
N ALA A 562 31.13 -10.17 14.69
CA ALA A 562 32.33 -9.93 13.89
C ALA A 562 32.24 -10.60 12.51
N ALA A 563 31.78 -11.86 12.44
CA ALA A 563 31.53 -12.55 11.17
C ALA A 563 30.49 -11.82 10.30
N ALA A 564 29.43 -11.32 10.90
CA ALA A 564 28.40 -10.53 10.20
C ALA A 564 28.96 -9.19 9.68
N HIS A 565 29.87 -8.52 10.41
CA HIS A 565 30.57 -7.33 9.91
C HIS A 565 31.38 -7.65 8.65
N HIS A 566 32.22 -8.68 8.67
CA HIS A 566 33.00 -9.09 7.50
C HIS A 566 32.10 -9.41 6.29
N HIS A 567 31.01 -10.15 6.51
CA HIS A 567 30.06 -10.48 5.46
C HIS A 567 29.39 -9.24 4.85
N ASN A 568 28.93 -8.30 5.68
CA ASN A 568 28.28 -7.08 5.22
C ASN A 568 29.26 -6.15 4.48
N LEU A 569 30.53 -6.07 4.92
CA LEU A 569 31.57 -5.30 4.25
C LEU A 569 31.94 -5.90 2.88
N SER A 570 31.97 -7.24 2.76
CA SER A 570 32.14 -7.92 1.48
C SER A 570 30.99 -7.62 0.52
N LYS A 571 29.75 -7.62 1.01
CA LYS A 571 28.58 -7.18 0.22
C LYS A 571 28.69 -5.74 -0.22
N LEU A 572 29.15 -4.85 0.66
CA LEU A 572 29.35 -3.44 0.33
C LEU A 572 30.38 -3.27 -0.80
N GLN A 573 31.49 -4.01 -0.74
CA GLN A 573 32.49 -4.01 -1.82
C GLN A 573 31.90 -4.48 -3.16
N ALA A 574 31.06 -5.52 -3.14
CA ALA A 574 30.40 -6.01 -4.34
C ALA A 574 29.36 -5.01 -4.91
N LEU A 575 28.70 -4.25 -4.02
CA LEU A 575 27.77 -3.19 -4.42
C LEU A 575 28.47 -1.97 -5.01
N LEU A 576 29.65 -1.63 -4.51
CA LEU A 576 30.43 -0.43 -4.84
C LEU A 576 31.86 -0.82 -5.31
N PRO A 577 32.01 -1.51 -6.45
CA PRO A 577 33.30 -2.08 -6.87
C PRO A 577 34.40 -1.02 -7.15
N GLY A 578 34.01 0.20 -7.50
CA GLY A 578 34.95 1.32 -7.74
C GLY A 578 35.35 2.09 -6.48
N SER A 579 34.80 1.74 -5.29
CA SER A 579 35.07 2.47 -4.08
C SER A 579 36.36 1.98 -3.41
N ALA A 580 37.25 2.91 -3.03
CA ALA A 580 38.39 2.61 -2.17
C ALA A 580 37.91 2.43 -0.73
N LEU A 581 37.73 1.20 -0.30
CA LEU A 581 37.36 0.90 1.09
C LEU A 581 38.60 0.90 1.97
N PRO A 582 38.56 1.48 3.18
CA PRO A 582 39.72 1.55 4.09
C PRO A 582 40.04 0.21 4.77
N TRP A 583 39.53 -0.89 4.25
CA TRP A 583 39.80 -2.26 4.71
C TRP A 583 40.06 -3.18 3.53
N THR A 584 40.82 -4.24 3.74
CA THR A 584 41.08 -5.25 2.72
C THR A 584 39.89 -6.20 2.66
N PRO A 585 39.16 -6.26 1.53
CA PRO A 585 38.03 -7.19 1.40
C PRO A 585 38.52 -8.64 1.41
N LEU A 586 37.73 -9.53 1.99
CA LEU A 586 37.88 -10.95 1.77
C LEU A 586 37.62 -11.28 0.27
N PRO A 587 38.37 -12.25 -0.30
CA PRO A 587 38.08 -12.69 -1.66
C PRO A 587 36.61 -13.11 -1.79
N THR A 588 35.92 -12.50 -2.74
CA THR A 588 34.53 -12.82 -3.06
C THR A 588 34.49 -14.30 -3.47
N PRO A 589 33.62 -15.13 -2.88
CA PRO A 589 33.42 -16.49 -3.39
C PRO A 589 33.00 -16.40 -4.85
N THR A 590 33.71 -17.10 -5.71
CA THR A 590 33.37 -17.23 -7.13
C THR A 590 31.91 -17.68 -7.25
N PRO A 591 31.10 -17.09 -8.13
CA PRO A 591 29.69 -17.45 -8.27
C PRO A 591 29.58 -18.84 -8.90
N ALA A 592 29.70 -19.86 -8.09
CA ALA A 592 29.39 -21.23 -8.44
C ALA A 592 28.03 -21.56 -7.85
N GLN A 593 27.01 -21.59 -8.69
CA GLN A 593 25.59 -21.91 -8.45
C GLN A 593 24.81 -20.90 -7.58
N PRO A 594 23.54 -20.61 -7.92
CA PRO A 594 22.69 -19.83 -7.02
C PRO A 594 22.49 -20.64 -5.76
N PRO A 595 22.91 -20.15 -4.58
CA PRO A 595 22.72 -20.88 -3.36
C PRO A 595 21.23 -20.92 -3.04
N ALA A 596 20.69 -22.09 -2.93
CA ALA A 596 19.37 -22.33 -2.35
C ALA A 596 19.31 -21.82 -0.89
N GLN A 597 20.47 -21.64 -0.25
CA GLN A 597 20.63 -21.09 1.11
C GLN A 597 22.02 -20.46 1.23
N GLU A 598 22.09 -19.16 1.62
CA GLU A 598 23.34 -18.62 2.15
C GLU A 598 23.63 -19.30 3.48
N PRO A 599 24.82 -19.93 3.66
CA PRO A 599 25.19 -20.45 4.98
C PRO A 599 25.30 -19.28 5.96
N ALA A 600 24.79 -19.49 7.18
CA ALA A 600 24.96 -18.49 8.25
C ALA A 600 26.48 -18.27 8.50
N PRO A 601 26.94 -17.01 8.69
CA PRO A 601 28.33 -16.76 9.03
C PRO A 601 28.57 -17.22 10.48
N HIS A 602 29.05 -18.44 10.66
CA HIS A 602 29.26 -19.01 12.00
C HIS A 602 30.61 -18.60 12.64
N ALA A 603 31.60 -18.23 11.82
CA ALA A 603 32.87 -17.70 12.28
C ALA A 603 33.50 -16.79 11.23
N ALA A 604 34.27 -15.79 11.67
CA ALA A 604 35.16 -15.06 10.77
C ALA A 604 36.27 -16.00 10.28
N PRO A 605 36.70 -15.87 9.00
CA PRO A 605 37.85 -16.61 8.49
C PRO A 605 39.08 -16.35 9.38
N ALA A 606 39.94 -17.37 9.59
CA ALA A 606 41.12 -17.25 10.44
C ALA A 606 42.09 -16.15 9.98
N ASP A 607 42.11 -15.82 8.68
CA ASP A 607 42.95 -14.82 8.05
C ASP A 607 42.23 -13.47 7.81
N ALA A 608 41.09 -13.25 8.47
CA ALA A 608 40.31 -12.01 8.28
C ALA A 608 41.12 -10.80 8.82
N ALA A 609 41.19 -9.75 8.00
CA ALA A 609 41.78 -8.48 8.42
C ALA A 609 41.07 -7.92 9.67
N PRO A 610 41.75 -7.23 10.57
CA PRO A 610 41.15 -6.65 11.75
C PRO A 610 40.09 -5.62 11.35
N LEU A 611 38.94 -5.67 12.03
CA LEU A 611 37.84 -4.75 11.80
C LEU A 611 38.13 -3.38 12.40
N PRO A 612 37.73 -2.27 11.75
CA PRO A 612 37.79 -0.95 12.38
C PRO A 612 37.02 -0.92 13.71
N PRO A 613 37.58 -0.40 14.79
CA PRO A 613 36.92 -0.39 16.11
C PRO A 613 35.70 0.54 16.18
N SER A 614 35.57 1.46 15.22
CA SER A 614 34.45 2.39 15.08
C SER A 614 33.22 1.79 14.44
N LEU A 615 33.24 0.50 14.03
CA LEU A 615 32.06 -0.14 13.44
C LEU A 615 30.96 -0.31 14.47
N ARG A 616 29.76 0.05 14.04
CA ARG A 616 28.50 -0.11 14.77
C ARG A 616 27.68 -1.22 14.11
N HIS A 617 26.84 -1.86 14.89
CA HIS A 617 25.87 -2.82 14.35
C HIS A 617 24.49 -2.58 14.91
N TRP A 618 23.51 -3.06 14.16
CA TRP A 618 22.14 -3.28 14.62
C TRP A 618 21.68 -4.64 14.08
N ALA A 619 21.00 -5.39 14.91
CA ALA A 619 20.46 -6.68 14.52
C ALA A 619 18.97 -6.75 14.84
N GLY A 620 18.22 -7.55 14.08
CA GLY A 620 16.78 -7.72 14.28
C GLY A 620 16.25 -9.02 13.70
N ILE A 621 15.09 -9.43 14.19
CA ILE A 621 14.41 -10.68 13.79
C ILE A 621 13.18 -10.32 12.97
N ARG A 622 13.09 -10.89 11.77
CA ARG A 622 11.99 -10.73 10.82
C ARG A 622 11.15 -12.01 10.75
N CYS A 623 9.86 -11.84 10.51
CA CYS A 623 8.93 -12.93 10.19
C CYS A 623 8.66 -12.93 8.68
N ALA A 624 8.72 -14.08 8.05
CA ALA A 624 8.46 -14.24 6.63
C ALA A 624 7.61 -15.50 6.37
N SER A 625 6.73 -15.42 5.38
CA SER A 625 6.03 -16.56 4.80
C SER A 625 6.94 -17.28 3.77
N PRO A 626 6.64 -18.52 3.37
CA PRO A 626 7.41 -19.26 2.34
C PRO A 626 7.48 -18.54 0.99
N ASP A 627 6.38 -17.89 0.59
CA ASP A 627 6.27 -17.12 -0.64
C ASP A 627 6.82 -15.68 -0.52
N ARG A 628 7.27 -15.30 0.68
CA ARG A 628 7.82 -13.98 1.02
C ARG A 628 6.82 -12.82 0.83
N LEU A 629 5.51 -13.10 0.84
CA LEU A 629 4.45 -12.11 0.83
C LEU A 629 3.85 -11.95 2.23
N PRO A 630 3.44 -10.72 2.63
CA PRO A 630 2.73 -10.51 3.87
C PRO A 630 1.45 -11.32 3.99
N LEU A 631 1.03 -11.57 5.23
CA LEU A 631 -0.28 -12.13 5.57
C LEU A 631 -1.17 -11.04 6.16
N VAL A 632 -2.31 -10.81 5.51
CA VAL A 632 -3.25 -9.75 5.89
C VAL A 632 -4.68 -10.25 5.76
N GLY A 633 -5.44 -10.25 6.84
CA GLY A 633 -6.84 -10.66 6.79
C GLY A 633 -7.34 -11.30 8.07
N PRO A 634 -8.59 -11.80 8.09
CA PRO A 634 -9.12 -12.57 9.20
C PRO A 634 -8.39 -13.90 9.34
N VAL A 635 -8.19 -14.37 10.56
CA VAL A 635 -7.54 -15.66 10.83
C VAL A 635 -8.45 -16.81 10.42
N ASP A 636 -9.63 -16.83 10.96
CA ASP A 636 -10.76 -17.68 10.58
C ASP A 636 -12.06 -16.90 10.84
N PRO A 637 -12.72 -16.42 9.78
CA PRO A 637 -13.90 -15.56 9.95
C PRO A 637 -15.10 -16.27 10.56
N GLN A 638 -15.14 -17.61 10.53
CA GLN A 638 -16.24 -18.41 11.07
C GLN A 638 -15.95 -18.88 12.50
N ALA A 639 -14.79 -19.50 12.74
CA ALA A 639 -14.45 -20.03 14.05
C ALA A 639 -13.92 -18.95 15.01
N LEU A 640 -13.18 -17.96 14.48
CA LEU A 640 -12.51 -16.91 15.26
C LEU A 640 -12.91 -15.50 14.78
N PRO A 641 -14.22 -15.17 14.74
CA PRO A 641 -14.66 -13.86 14.28
C PRO A 641 -14.02 -12.74 15.13
N GLY A 642 -13.59 -11.66 14.47
CA GLY A 642 -12.92 -10.54 15.12
C GLY A 642 -11.42 -10.72 15.36
N LEU A 643 -10.82 -11.89 15.04
CA LEU A 643 -9.37 -12.09 15.08
C LEU A 643 -8.76 -11.95 13.69
N TRP A 644 -7.85 -10.98 13.55
CA TRP A 644 -7.19 -10.62 12.30
C TRP A 644 -5.67 -10.65 12.47
N VAL A 645 -4.95 -10.68 11.34
CA VAL A 645 -3.49 -10.58 11.32
C VAL A 645 -3.01 -9.58 10.27
N SER A 646 -1.86 -8.96 10.57
CA SER A 646 -1.03 -8.22 9.63
C SER A 646 0.44 -8.53 9.96
N THR A 647 1.01 -9.56 9.31
CA THR A 647 2.31 -10.12 9.69
C THR A 647 3.11 -10.60 8.48
N ALA A 648 4.25 -11.23 8.71
CA ALA A 648 5.13 -11.79 7.68
C ALA A 648 5.66 -10.77 6.66
N MET A 649 5.94 -9.54 7.08
CA MET A 649 6.47 -8.48 6.20
C MET A 649 7.87 -8.80 5.63
N GLY A 650 8.59 -9.74 6.23
CA GLY A 650 9.93 -10.13 5.82
C GLY A 650 10.90 -8.93 5.79
N ALA A 651 11.65 -8.81 4.70
CA ALA A 651 12.55 -7.67 4.46
C ALA A 651 11.87 -6.47 3.76
N ARG A 652 10.54 -6.52 3.54
CA ARG A 652 9.80 -5.51 2.77
C ARG A 652 8.83 -4.69 3.61
N GLY A 653 9.04 -4.62 4.93
CA GLY A 653 8.15 -3.88 5.84
C GLY A 653 7.97 -2.42 5.44
N LEU A 654 9.04 -1.70 5.10
CA LEU A 654 8.97 -0.31 4.61
C LEU A 654 8.17 -0.16 3.32
N THR A 655 8.24 -1.14 2.44
CA THR A 655 7.51 -1.10 1.18
C THR A 655 6.04 -1.49 1.34
N LEU A 656 5.70 -2.44 2.22
CA LEU A 656 4.39 -3.09 2.17
C LEU A 656 3.50 -2.83 3.40
N ALA A 657 4.05 -2.43 4.56
CA ALA A 657 3.26 -2.34 5.79
C ALA A 657 2.09 -1.35 5.68
N LEU A 658 2.30 -0.18 5.09
CA LEU A 658 1.24 0.83 4.91
C LEU A 658 0.13 0.34 3.97
N LEU A 659 0.51 -0.29 2.86
CA LEU A 659 -0.44 -0.93 1.95
C LEU A 659 -1.24 -2.03 2.66
N CYS A 660 -0.59 -2.84 3.49
CA CYS A 660 -1.23 -3.90 4.27
C CYS A 660 -2.21 -3.35 5.30
N GLY A 661 -1.86 -2.26 5.99
CA GLY A 661 -2.76 -1.57 6.92
C GLY A 661 -4.00 -1.04 6.23
N GLU A 662 -3.86 -0.39 5.08
CA GLU A 662 -4.99 0.07 4.27
C GLU A 662 -5.83 -1.07 3.71
N LEU A 663 -5.20 -2.15 3.24
CA LEU A 663 -5.91 -3.33 2.75
C LEU A 663 -6.75 -3.99 3.84
N LEU A 664 -6.19 -4.14 5.06
CA LEU A 664 -6.90 -4.70 6.20
C LEU A 664 -8.12 -3.85 6.55
N ALA A 665 -7.92 -2.55 6.69
CA ALA A 665 -8.98 -1.63 7.04
C ALA A 665 -10.07 -1.56 5.95
N ALA A 666 -9.70 -1.54 4.68
CA ALA A 666 -10.65 -1.55 3.56
C ALA A 666 -11.48 -2.84 3.53
N ARG A 667 -10.87 -4.01 3.77
CA ARG A 667 -11.59 -5.29 3.87
C ARG A 667 -12.58 -5.30 5.02
N LEU A 668 -12.17 -4.82 6.21
CA LEU A 668 -13.02 -4.77 7.39
C LEU A 668 -14.28 -3.91 7.18
N HIS A 669 -14.16 -2.84 6.38
CA HIS A 669 -15.27 -1.89 6.14
C HIS A 669 -15.97 -2.10 4.80
N GLY A 670 -15.62 -3.12 4.01
CA GLY A 670 -16.18 -3.34 2.68
C GLY A 670 -15.97 -2.14 1.74
N GLU A 671 -14.83 -1.50 1.84
CA GLU A 671 -14.44 -0.34 1.02
C GLU A 671 -13.78 -0.75 -0.30
N PRO A 672 -13.69 0.17 -1.26
CA PRO A 672 -12.83 -0.02 -2.43
C PRO A 672 -11.40 -0.38 -2.00
N LEU A 673 -10.88 -1.51 -2.50
CA LEU A 673 -9.55 -1.98 -2.11
C LEU A 673 -8.46 -1.13 -2.76
N PRO A 674 -7.27 -0.98 -2.09
CA PRO A 674 -6.11 -0.30 -2.68
C PRO A 674 -5.38 -1.15 -3.74
N LEU A 675 -5.87 -2.32 -4.05
CA LEU A 675 -5.31 -3.34 -4.94
C LEU A 675 -6.42 -4.00 -5.76
N ASP A 676 -6.07 -4.56 -6.92
CA ASP A 676 -6.97 -5.48 -7.59
C ASP A 676 -7.17 -6.78 -6.77
N SER A 677 -8.26 -7.48 -7.04
CA SER A 677 -8.65 -8.66 -6.27
C SER A 677 -7.60 -9.76 -6.27
N LYS A 678 -6.84 -9.96 -7.37
CA LYS A 678 -5.78 -10.96 -7.45
C LYS A 678 -4.60 -10.63 -6.53
N LEU A 679 -4.17 -9.36 -6.53
CA LEU A 679 -3.11 -8.90 -5.63
C LEU A 679 -3.56 -8.90 -4.17
N ALA A 680 -4.81 -8.53 -3.90
CA ALA A 680 -5.37 -8.60 -2.56
C ALA A 680 -5.44 -10.06 -2.06
N GLN A 681 -5.88 -11.01 -2.90
CA GLN A 681 -5.89 -12.44 -2.58
C GLN A 681 -4.49 -13.02 -2.36
N ALA A 682 -3.47 -12.51 -3.06
CA ALA A 682 -2.09 -12.93 -2.84
C ALA A 682 -1.55 -12.56 -1.43
N LEU A 683 -2.21 -11.64 -0.73
CA LEU A 683 -1.89 -11.27 0.66
C LEU A 683 -2.84 -11.90 1.68
N ASP A 684 -3.88 -12.61 1.24
CA ASP A 684 -4.92 -13.17 2.10
C ASP A 684 -4.43 -14.33 2.97
N THR A 685 -4.98 -14.45 4.17
CA THR A 685 -4.72 -15.53 5.11
C THR A 685 -5.19 -16.89 4.59
N ALA A 686 -6.29 -16.94 3.83
CA ALA A 686 -6.84 -18.15 3.25
C ALA A 686 -5.86 -18.93 2.33
N ARG A 687 -4.76 -18.27 1.89
CA ARG A 687 -3.71 -18.99 1.14
C ARG A 687 -2.90 -19.94 2.00
N MET A 688 -2.92 -19.79 3.33
CA MET A 688 -2.23 -20.68 4.27
C MET A 688 -2.97 -22.00 4.50
N ASP A 689 -4.25 -22.06 4.18
CA ASP A 689 -5.07 -23.27 4.32
C ASP A 689 -4.93 -24.22 3.11
N LYS A 690 -4.33 -23.77 2.03
CA LYS A 690 -4.04 -24.62 0.89
C LYS A 690 -2.87 -25.55 1.27
N PRO A 691 -3.02 -26.90 1.15
CA PRO A 691 -1.89 -27.79 1.35
C PRO A 691 -0.73 -27.33 0.46
N ALA A 692 0.48 -27.29 1.02
CA ALA A 692 1.68 -27.03 0.23
C ALA A 692 1.58 -27.93 -1.02
N ARG A 693 1.68 -27.35 -2.21
CA ARG A 693 1.76 -28.16 -3.43
C ARG A 693 2.94 -29.09 -3.22
N GLY A 694 2.61 -30.34 -2.87
CA GLY A 694 3.61 -31.37 -2.67
C GLY A 694 4.48 -31.43 -3.91
N ASP A 695 5.78 -31.63 -3.71
CA ASP A 695 6.67 -32.19 -4.70
C ASP A 695 6.06 -33.51 -5.19
N THR A 696 5.09 -33.42 -6.08
CA THR A 696 4.76 -34.53 -6.96
C THR A 696 5.98 -34.63 -7.88
N ALA A 697 6.90 -35.50 -7.51
CA ALA A 697 7.95 -35.94 -8.38
C ALA A 697 7.33 -36.17 -9.75
N ALA A 698 7.76 -35.39 -10.74
CA ALA A 698 7.37 -35.64 -12.12
C ALA A 698 7.68 -37.08 -12.44
N PRO A 699 6.73 -37.88 -12.99
CA PRO A 699 7.03 -39.23 -13.37
C PRO A 699 8.18 -39.18 -14.37
N ALA A 700 9.24 -39.91 -14.08
CA ALA A 700 10.40 -40.10 -14.94
C ALA A 700 9.91 -40.46 -16.34
N LYS A 701 10.04 -39.55 -17.30
CA LYS A 701 9.82 -39.86 -18.71
C LYS A 701 10.83 -40.91 -19.12
N ASN A 702 10.38 -42.13 -19.16
CA ASN A 702 11.06 -43.29 -19.77
C ASN A 702 11.44 -42.88 -21.21
N ARG A 703 12.70 -42.57 -21.45
CA ARG A 703 13.24 -42.47 -22.80
C ARG A 703 13.36 -43.91 -23.33
N GLY A 704 12.27 -44.35 -23.95
CA GLY A 704 12.33 -45.54 -24.79
C GLY A 704 13.33 -45.35 -25.91
N GLN A 705 14.29 -46.22 -25.96
CA GLN A 705 15.11 -46.48 -27.12
C GLN A 705 14.21 -46.72 -28.32
N ILE A 706 14.39 -45.93 -29.39
CA ILE A 706 14.04 -46.34 -30.74
C ILE A 706 15.34 -46.23 -31.52
N GLY A 707 15.90 -47.39 -31.84
CA GLY A 707 16.93 -47.53 -32.87
C GLY A 707 16.29 -47.46 -34.24
N LEU A 708 16.95 -46.81 -35.09
CA LEU A 708 17.33 -46.94 -36.50
C LEU A 708 17.64 -45.59 -37.06
#